data_413a4bb58e531e11a27d3fee85dc13d6
#
_entry.id   413a4bb58e531e11a27d3fee85dc13d6
#
_cell.length_a   1.000
_cell.length_b   1.000
_cell.length_c   1.000
_cell.angle_alpha   90.00
_cell.angle_beta   90.00
_cell.angle_gamma   90.00
#
_symmetry.space_group_name_H-M   'P 1'
#
loop_
_entity.id
_entity.type
_entity.pdbx_description
1 polymer ?
#
loop_
_entity_poly.entity_id
_entity_poly.type
_entity_poly.pdbx_seq_one_letter_code
_entity_poly.pdbx_strand_id
1 'polypeptide(L)'
;MKTNEFQTQHLSTNPEPISKWTQEQYVGIVHNLKKQDINQIKQREEYVLFKEIVSLNFTEDSNSGNTIDSKNPVNTVIEGSGVNPPFCTANVAIDTSNNKRSFLAPLDIQKSDSIAKILPSFKALQSDRMSLNIGFDTEFQDFIDGQRNYRLYFSLQMSIAVGSYLIRYFFLLNPKFQEVSANGGLIPLKYCLADILDDLKKCYFPDFPLVLKRNIIYKKQKNKINTSSKLIDFKAMKDSIIPITLICHTGKADLPVFRRSKYDMDLLRKLSEIQGGLMSTESITLKAENDSNYNYYWLIDLCVRDTLGLTPAKSKSLADLGKLIGKPKIELPANTIEHMAHFAFYNTINFYRYAMNDADIVVLFCSELFQYNHRIPITLSSAAALAMCCSIKDYFGVKSRAEYDRIYRGLELLDEGLIQDPNATLKFLKATRYISIQNNPDAKLISEYFEEAYTGGFNASFHIGWITESTIDLDLQGAYPTSMACVLDIDWSKNVSDFPRNHRLSLQDLKDPLTPAVAVGDFDFPETCYCPNIPVLASDGIKIYPRHGRHIYMTGPDMYLALLLGAKITIFRGFICQVLFKNEKPSQCLSHAVANLVQDRMTAKVKYKNNSLIEESLKTMVCSCYGKTAQNVSPKTRYSAKFMGRTDTEPSSVTSPYHAAYTTALVRCMLIACINQLHDAGYNVYSVTTDGFITNAPTDVVRSLDAYGFTQIFQNGRYILNQTSDLCEANLVWQPKHFNDTFLNITTRGNVAINDAGVLAHNSYTTGETKGSRADRDAYIIAVLAREGCLECSTKIWTQFSDLVERKNDIHVFETLRHLSMNFDYKRCPIIETAIDTPVHYDSANGLYHVDSIIAEYDTRPFNDVEEFLNYRTTLKNEKCVKTVADLERVKLKSTTKIKGYIGKDIHRKILLSILMGYRSGLYDIPALDGLKQSDIVSTVNSWNISKISINDWKNCSRSKRQNNMLPRALVDETLHLIQTFSRNVTTET
;
A
#
# COMPACT_ATOMS: atom_id res chain seq x y z
N MET A 1 27.72 -6.55 34.38
CA MET A 1 26.56 -5.70 34.09
C MET A 1 26.74 -4.43 34.92
N LYS A 2 27.30 -3.40 34.34
CA LYS A 2 27.35 -2.07 34.95
C LYS A 2 26.54 -1.19 34.00
N THR A 3 25.33 -0.87 34.40
CA THR A 3 24.51 0.18 33.83
C THR A 3 25.28 1.48 33.92
N ASN A 4 25.63 2.09 32.78
CA ASN A 4 26.12 3.45 32.76
C ASN A 4 25.04 4.32 33.34
N GLU A 5 25.25 4.75 34.58
CA GLU A 5 24.42 5.77 35.21
C GLU A 5 24.51 7.03 34.35
N PHE A 6 23.41 7.33 33.63
CA PHE A 6 23.11 8.70 33.28
C PHE A 6 23.13 9.47 34.61
N GLN A 7 24.11 10.34 34.82
CA GLN A 7 24.02 11.29 35.93
C GLN A 7 22.74 12.10 35.73
N THR A 8 21.70 11.66 36.40
CA THR A 8 20.48 12.45 36.63
C THR A 8 20.88 13.63 37.50
N GLN A 9 21.41 14.69 36.91
CA GLN A 9 21.28 15.99 37.53
C GLN A 9 19.79 16.22 37.69
N HIS A 10 19.35 16.36 38.93
CA HIS A 10 17.96 16.60 39.29
C HIS A 10 17.38 17.69 38.40
N LEU A 11 16.58 17.29 37.42
CA LEU A 11 15.62 18.18 36.79
C LEU A 11 14.68 18.63 37.89
N SER A 12 14.68 19.93 38.20
CA SER A 12 13.74 20.49 39.16
C SER A 12 12.32 20.05 38.78
N THR A 13 11.56 19.64 39.76
CA THR A 13 10.23 19.05 39.63
C THR A 13 9.18 19.97 39.00
N ASN A 14 9.54 21.20 38.60
CA ASN A 14 8.76 22.14 37.79
C ASN A 14 9.70 23.10 37.06
N PRO A 15 10.25 22.72 35.88
CA PRO A 15 10.87 23.72 35.03
C PRO A 15 9.78 24.66 34.51
N GLU A 16 9.96 25.97 34.67
CA GLU A 16 9.14 26.93 33.94
C GLU A 16 9.21 26.55 32.44
N PRO A 17 8.07 26.46 31.74
CA PRO A 17 8.08 26.07 30.33
C PRO A 17 8.90 27.12 29.57
N ILE A 18 9.96 26.70 28.91
CA ILE A 18 10.70 27.56 27.99
C ILE A 18 9.75 27.86 26.83
N SER A 19 9.15 29.05 26.88
CA SER A 19 8.16 29.49 25.93
C SER A 19 8.74 29.95 24.58
N LYS A 20 10.07 30.10 24.50
CA LYS A 20 10.76 30.62 23.30
C LYS A 20 12.16 30.01 23.15
N TRP A 21 12.54 29.74 21.90
CA TRP A 21 13.93 29.44 21.50
C TRP A 21 14.72 30.74 21.46
N THR A 22 15.59 30.99 22.47
CA THR A 22 16.28 32.30 22.62
C THR A 22 17.63 32.30 21.93
N GLN A 23 18.14 33.51 21.62
CA GLN A 23 19.46 33.69 21.04
C GLN A 23 20.56 33.29 22.04
N GLU A 24 20.37 33.45 23.34
CA GLU A 24 21.31 33.04 24.37
C GLU A 24 21.46 31.51 24.41
N GLN A 25 20.34 30.79 24.35
CA GLN A 25 20.33 29.31 24.27
C GLN A 25 21.06 28.83 23.02
N TYR A 26 20.79 29.44 21.87
CA TYR A 26 21.48 29.13 20.62
C TYR A 26 23.01 29.32 20.72
N VAL A 27 23.46 30.47 21.22
CA VAL A 27 24.90 30.76 21.39
C VAL A 27 25.53 29.81 22.40
N GLY A 28 24.85 29.49 23.50
CA GLY A 28 25.29 28.52 24.49
C GLY A 28 25.51 27.12 23.91
N ILE A 29 24.56 26.64 23.08
CA ILE A 29 24.66 25.34 22.40
C ILE A 29 25.85 25.33 21.43
N VAL A 30 26.01 26.35 20.59
CA VAL A 30 27.16 26.52 19.68
C VAL A 30 28.48 26.42 20.44
N HIS A 31 28.57 27.09 21.59
CA HIS A 31 29.78 27.06 22.45
C HIS A 31 30.02 25.65 23.02
N ASN A 32 29.00 24.98 23.51
CA ASN A 32 29.09 23.65 24.09
C ASN A 32 29.50 22.59 23.05
N LEU A 33 28.98 22.65 21.83
CA LEU A 33 29.34 21.74 20.73
C LEU A 33 30.83 21.92 20.35
N LYS A 34 31.30 23.19 20.28
CA LYS A 34 32.74 23.48 19.99
C LYS A 34 33.68 22.96 21.06
N LYS A 35 33.31 22.99 22.35
CA LYS A 35 34.13 22.45 23.44
C LYS A 35 34.32 20.92 23.37
N GLN A 36 33.49 20.22 22.62
CA GLN A 36 33.55 18.76 22.46
C GLN A 36 34.16 18.36 21.11
N ASP A 37 34.98 19.25 20.52
CA ASP A 37 35.70 19.04 19.26
C ASP A 37 34.81 18.68 18.05
N ILE A 38 33.51 18.98 18.12
CA ILE A 38 32.60 18.86 16.96
C ILE A 38 32.86 20.03 16.02
N ASN A 39 33.44 19.75 14.85
CA ASN A 39 33.96 20.76 13.94
C ASN A 39 32.85 21.62 13.30
N GLN A 40 32.86 22.93 13.57
CA GLN A 40 32.05 23.88 12.84
C GLN A 40 32.68 24.12 11.46
N ILE A 41 31.94 23.77 10.37
CA ILE A 41 32.42 23.90 8.99
C ILE A 41 31.82 25.08 8.25
N LYS A 42 30.65 25.58 8.67
CA LYS A 42 29.93 26.68 8.03
C LYS A 42 29.09 27.46 9.02
N GLN A 43 28.94 28.75 8.77
CA GLN A 43 27.98 29.62 9.46
C GLN A 43 27.22 30.42 8.43
N ARG A 44 25.88 30.36 8.54
CA ARG A 44 24.91 31.17 7.79
C ARG A 44 24.06 31.99 8.74
N GLU A 45 23.27 32.87 8.21
CA GLU A 45 22.31 33.62 9.01
C GLU A 45 21.24 32.65 9.58
N GLU A 46 20.83 31.63 8.79
CA GLU A 46 19.77 30.67 9.14
C GLU A 46 20.27 29.57 10.11
N TYR A 47 21.54 29.19 10.03
CA TYR A 47 22.10 28.09 10.83
C TYR A 47 23.62 28.12 11.00
N VAL A 48 24.08 27.33 11.98
CA VAL A 48 25.50 26.91 12.08
C VAL A 48 25.58 25.44 11.74
N LEU A 49 26.50 25.07 10.84
CA LEU A 49 26.73 23.68 10.40
C LEU A 49 27.95 23.10 11.09
N PHE A 50 27.74 21.97 11.75
CA PHE A 50 28.78 21.14 12.36
C PHE A 50 28.95 19.85 11.58
N LYS A 51 30.16 19.25 11.67
CA LYS A 51 30.51 17.98 11.05
C LYS A 51 31.25 17.07 12.02
N GLU A 52 30.92 15.80 11.99
CA GLU A 52 31.57 14.71 12.69
C GLU A 52 31.76 13.50 11.78
N ILE A 53 32.83 12.73 11.96
CA ILE A 53 33.07 11.46 11.28
C ILE A 53 33.13 10.37 12.35
N VAL A 54 32.28 9.35 12.20
CA VAL A 54 32.20 8.24 13.15
C VAL A 54 32.52 6.94 12.44
N SER A 55 33.45 6.15 13.05
CA SER A 55 33.77 4.81 12.59
C SER A 55 32.65 3.82 12.97
N LEU A 56 32.29 2.94 12.05
CA LEU A 56 31.38 1.82 12.26
C LEU A 56 32.24 0.57 12.56
N ASN A 57 32.24 0.08 13.79
CA ASN A 57 32.89 -1.17 14.14
C ASN A 57 31.94 -2.32 13.77
N PHE A 58 32.32 -3.11 12.78
CA PHE A 58 31.61 -4.34 12.42
C PHE A 58 32.34 -5.51 13.09
N THR A 59 31.69 -6.21 14.01
CA THR A 59 32.19 -7.48 14.51
C THR A 59 31.81 -8.58 13.53
N GLU A 60 32.80 -9.25 12.94
CA GLU A 60 32.61 -10.49 12.20
C GLU A 60 32.28 -11.62 13.20
N ASP A 61 31.04 -11.73 13.62
CA ASP A 61 30.56 -12.95 14.22
C ASP A 61 30.30 -13.94 13.09
N SER A 62 31.15 -14.96 13.00
CA SER A 62 31.10 -16.00 11.95
C SER A 62 29.81 -16.82 11.93
N ASN A 63 28.83 -16.55 12.79
CA ASN A 63 27.57 -17.28 12.92
C ASN A 63 26.30 -16.41 13.07
N SER A 64 26.39 -15.08 13.05
CA SER A 64 25.23 -14.19 13.06
C SER A 64 25.38 -13.16 11.95
N GLY A 65 24.36 -12.97 11.12
CA GLY A 65 24.38 -11.92 10.09
C GLY A 65 24.78 -10.58 10.69
N ASN A 66 25.63 -9.88 9.99
CA ASN A 66 26.26 -8.60 10.34
C ASN A 66 25.51 -7.77 11.37
N THR A 67 25.84 -7.90 12.65
CA THR A 67 25.36 -7.04 13.72
C THR A 67 26.40 -5.95 13.99
N ILE A 68 25.95 -4.70 13.99
CA ILE A 68 26.77 -3.57 14.48
C ILE A 68 26.87 -3.74 15.99
N ASP A 69 28.06 -3.88 16.55
CA ASP A 69 28.25 -3.95 18.01
C ASP A 69 27.87 -2.60 18.64
N SER A 70 26.70 -2.58 19.30
CA SER A 70 26.20 -1.40 20.00
C SER A 70 26.88 -1.14 21.34
N LYS A 71 27.77 -2.03 21.80
CA LYS A 71 28.28 -1.96 23.17
C LYS A 71 29.46 -0.98 23.38
N ASN A 72 30.15 -0.59 22.29
CA ASN A 72 31.18 0.44 22.37
C ASN A 72 31.32 1.13 21.02
N PRO A 73 30.55 2.22 20.74
CA PRO A 73 31.02 3.17 19.75
C PRO A 73 32.30 3.81 20.31
N VAL A 74 33.46 3.26 19.96
CA VAL A 74 34.70 3.97 20.21
C VAL A 74 34.64 5.22 19.35
N ASN A 75 34.28 6.35 19.96
CA ASN A 75 34.46 7.68 19.40
C ASN A 75 35.99 7.89 19.27
N THR A 76 36.62 7.29 18.29
CA THR A 76 37.91 7.74 17.83
C THR A 76 37.65 8.99 17.01
N VAL A 77 37.60 10.12 17.73
CA VAL A 77 37.90 11.41 17.13
C VAL A 77 39.27 11.24 16.48
N ILE A 78 39.33 11.24 15.16
CA ILE A 78 40.59 11.36 14.46
C ILE A 78 41.05 12.80 14.78
N GLU A 79 41.91 12.93 15.77
CA GLU A 79 42.52 14.20 16.10
C GLU A 79 43.08 14.85 14.84
N GLY A 80 42.87 16.17 14.72
CA GLY A 80 43.16 17.01 13.56
C GLY A 80 44.65 17.10 13.17
N SER A 81 45.32 15.98 13.03
CA SER A 81 46.57 15.90 12.26
C SER A 81 46.14 15.77 10.79
N GLY A 82 46.37 16.74 9.97
CA GLY A 82 46.07 16.86 8.53
C GLY A 82 46.20 15.61 7.64
N VAL A 83 45.92 14.43 8.16
CA VAL A 83 45.87 13.15 7.48
C VAL A 83 44.47 12.99 6.91
N ASN A 84 44.34 13.10 5.63
CA ASN A 84 43.11 12.73 4.92
C ASN A 84 42.64 11.33 5.37
N PRO A 85 41.34 11.12 5.67
CA PRO A 85 40.84 9.79 5.98
C PRO A 85 41.21 8.81 4.85
N PRO A 86 41.37 7.52 5.12
CA PRO A 86 41.93 6.52 4.20
C PRO A 86 41.24 6.40 2.82
N PHE A 87 40.10 7.05 2.61
CA PHE A 87 39.42 7.14 1.29
C PHE A 87 40.15 7.97 0.25
N CYS A 88 41.03 8.91 0.67
CA CYS A 88 41.69 9.83 -0.25
C CYS A 88 42.92 9.22 -0.90
N THR A 89 43.41 8.07 -0.43
CA THR A 89 44.66 7.47 -0.90
C THR A 89 44.50 6.22 -1.76
N ALA A 90 43.30 5.73 -1.95
CA ALA A 90 43.07 4.67 -2.91
C ALA A 90 43.09 5.23 -4.32
N ASN A 91 44.27 5.38 -4.93
CA ASN A 91 44.44 5.39 -6.38
C ASN A 91 43.94 4.04 -6.94
N VAL A 92 42.65 3.81 -6.93
CA VAL A 92 42.04 2.78 -7.73
C VAL A 92 42.07 3.32 -9.16
N ALA A 93 42.94 2.78 -9.98
CA ALA A 93 42.97 3.02 -11.41
C ALA A 93 41.59 2.51 -11.93
N ILE A 94 40.66 3.41 -12.06
CA ILE A 94 39.33 3.15 -12.59
C ILE A 94 39.51 3.10 -14.09
N ASP A 95 39.23 1.95 -14.69
CA ASP A 95 39.13 1.84 -16.14
C ASP A 95 37.97 2.74 -16.60
N THR A 96 38.33 3.93 -17.07
CA THR A 96 37.38 4.96 -17.49
C THR A 96 36.81 4.72 -18.88
N SER A 97 37.15 3.59 -19.51
CA SER A 97 36.82 3.40 -20.95
C SER A 97 35.35 3.09 -21.24
N ASN A 98 34.51 2.71 -20.24
CA ASN A 98 33.11 2.33 -20.52
C ASN A 98 32.02 2.74 -19.51
N ASN A 99 32.26 3.53 -18.48
CA ASN A 99 31.21 3.87 -17.53
C ASN A 99 31.25 5.34 -17.07
N LYS A 100 30.40 6.19 -17.65
CA LYS A 100 30.23 7.61 -17.36
C LYS A 100 29.67 7.97 -15.96
N ARG A 101 29.70 7.03 -15.00
CA ARG A 101 29.15 7.22 -13.66
C ARG A 101 30.19 6.98 -12.55
N SER A 102 31.43 7.19 -12.85
CA SER A 102 32.57 6.84 -11.97
C SER A 102 32.71 7.70 -10.72
N PHE A 103 32.11 8.90 -10.65
CA PHE A 103 32.34 9.81 -9.52
C PHE A 103 31.68 9.37 -8.19
N LEU A 104 30.65 8.51 -8.23
CA LEU A 104 30.06 7.91 -7.02
C LEU A 104 30.64 6.53 -6.69
N ALA A 105 31.49 5.96 -7.56
CA ALA A 105 32.08 4.65 -7.34
C ALA A 105 32.86 4.53 -6.02
N PRO A 106 33.61 5.58 -5.56
CA PRO A 106 34.25 5.54 -4.27
C PRO A 106 33.31 5.42 -3.08
N LEU A 107 32.03 5.79 -3.24
CA LEU A 107 31.00 5.64 -2.20
C LEU A 107 30.51 4.20 -2.04
N ASP A 108 30.76 3.35 -3.03
CA ASP A 108 30.39 1.94 -3.07
C ASP A 108 31.50 1.02 -2.52
N ILE A 109 32.37 1.55 -1.66
CA ILE A 109 33.49 0.81 -1.10
C ILE A 109 32.97 -0.35 -0.23
N GLN A 110 33.01 -1.49 -0.85
CA GLN A 110 33.07 -2.86 -0.38
C GLN A 110 32.58 -3.15 1.06
N LYS A 111 31.34 -3.60 1.19
CA LYS A 111 31.08 -4.84 1.91
C LYS A 111 30.95 -5.94 0.85
N SER A 112 31.93 -6.83 0.80
CA SER A 112 31.98 -7.96 -0.15
C SER A 112 30.78 -8.89 -0.06
N ASP A 113 29.98 -8.80 0.99
CA ASP A 113 28.90 -9.70 1.35
C ASP A 113 27.54 -9.02 1.55
N SER A 114 27.28 -7.92 0.82
CA SER A 114 25.95 -7.33 0.89
C SER A 114 24.89 -8.33 0.42
N ILE A 115 23.74 -8.31 1.12
CA ILE A 115 22.57 -9.15 0.90
C ILE A 115 22.15 -9.24 -0.57
N ALA A 116 22.32 -8.15 -1.30
CA ALA A 116 21.99 -8.07 -2.70
C ALA A 116 22.86 -8.96 -3.62
N LYS A 117 24.07 -9.34 -3.20
CA LYS A 117 24.88 -10.33 -3.93
C LYS A 117 24.42 -11.76 -3.69
N ILE A 118 23.73 -12.01 -2.58
CA ILE A 118 23.39 -13.35 -2.11
C ILE A 118 22.01 -13.79 -2.62
N LEU A 119 21.08 -12.85 -2.75
CA LEU A 119 19.69 -13.15 -3.09
C LEU A 119 19.31 -12.58 -4.46
N PRO A 120 18.98 -13.45 -5.45
CA PRO A 120 18.63 -13.04 -6.82
C PRO A 120 17.54 -11.97 -6.88
N SER A 121 16.54 -12.03 -6.01
CA SER A 121 15.44 -11.03 -5.98
C SER A 121 15.93 -9.64 -5.61
N PHE A 122 16.92 -9.52 -4.71
CA PHE A 122 17.53 -8.23 -4.39
C PHE A 122 18.50 -7.76 -5.48
N LYS A 123 19.18 -8.67 -6.18
CA LYS A 123 19.99 -8.32 -7.33
C LYS A 123 19.17 -7.66 -8.44
N ALA A 124 17.95 -8.11 -8.67
CA ALA A 124 17.02 -7.49 -9.60
C ALA A 124 16.58 -6.06 -9.19
N LEU A 125 16.69 -5.72 -7.89
CA LEU A 125 16.39 -4.39 -7.37
C LEU A 125 17.56 -3.43 -7.48
N GLN A 126 18.77 -3.92 -7.74
CA GLN A 126 19.95 -3.07 -7.95
C GLN A 126 19.73 -2.25 -9.22
N SER A 127 19.41 -1.00 -9.00
CA SER A 127 19.43 -0.03 -10.09
C SER A 127 20.88 0.19 -10.51
N ASP A 128 21.20 0.15 -11.80
CA ASP A 128 22.49 0.64 -12.31
C ASP A 128 22.71 2.13 -12.00
N ARG A 129 21.76 2.78 -11.35
CA ARG A 129 21.79 4.19 -10.96
C ARG A 129 22.22 4.30 -9.52
N MET A 130 23.48 4.69 -9.32
CA MET A 130 23.97 5.11 -8.02
C MET A 130 23.29 6.38 -7.54
N SER A 131 23.20 6.57 -6.23
CA SER A 131 22.61 7.75 -5.60
C SER A 131 23.35 8.04 -4.30
N LEU A 132 23.62 9.29 -4.01
CA LEU A 132 24.10 9.71 -2.69
C LEU A 132 22.92 9.63 -1.72
N ASN A 133 22.95 8.65 -0.82
CA ASN A 133 21.89 8.42 0.16
C ASN A 133 22.18 9.20 1.44
N ILE A 134 21.26 10.09 1.82
CA ILE A 134 21.37 10.98 2.97
C ILE A 134 20.23 10.67 3.94
N GLY A 135 20.53 10.16 5.12
CA GLY A 135 19.61 10.03 6.23
C GLY A 135 19.29 11.41 6.82
N PHE A 136 18.04 11.66 7.12
CA PHE A 136 17.54 12.99 7.48
C PHE A 136 16.53 12.90 8.62
N ASP A 137 16.66 13.78 9.61
CA ASP A 137 15.78 13.94 10.75
C ASP A 137 15.76 15.38 11.24
N THR A 138 14.78 15.76 12.08
CA THR A 138 14.68 17.09 12.71
C THR A 138 14.26 17.00 14.16
N GLU A 139 14.79 17.89 15.00
CA GLU A 139 14.32 18.06 16.37
C GLU A 139 13.53 19.35 16.53
N PHE A 140 12.38 19.22 17.16
CA PHE A 140 11.42 20.31 17.32
C PHE A 140 10.64 20.21 18.64
N GLN A 141 9.98 21.28 18.99
CA GLN A 141 9.00 21.31 20.09
C GLN A 141 7.75 22.05 19.63
N ASP A 142 6.59 21.53 19.99
CA ASP A 142 5.31 22.18 19.76
C ASP A 142 4.95 23.08 20.93
N PHE A 143 4.50 24.30 20.63
CA PHE A 143 4.06 25.30 21.60
C PHE A 143 2.61 25.68 21.37
N ILE A 144 1.92 25.97 22.46
CA ILE A 144 0.54 26.47 22.43
C ILE A 144 0.55 27.90 22.93
N ASP A 145 0.16 28.87 22.08
CA ASP A 145 -0.05 30.26 22.45
C ASP A 145 -1.52 30.62 22.24
N GLY A 146 -2.28 30.59 23.32
CA GLY A 146 -3.73 30.81 23.31
C GLY A 146 -4.44 29.74 22.43
N GLN A 147 -4.94 30.13 21.25
CA GLN A 147 -5.63 29.24 20.32
C GLN A 147 -4.73 28.74 19.16
N ARG A 148 -3.44 29.10 19.15
CA ARG A 148 -2.51 28.79 18.08
C ARG A 148 -1.48 27.77 18.55
N ASN A 149 -1.39 26.66 17.85
CA ASN A 149 -0.28 25.73 17.96
C ASN A 149 0.77 26.08 16.91
N TYR A 150 2.02 26.21 17.31
CA TYR A 150 3.13 26.43 16.41
C TYR A 150 4.32 25.54 16.77
N ARG A 151 5.12 25.20 15.79
CA ARG A 151 6.28 24.33 15.90
C ARG A 151 7.56 25.13 15.76
N LEU A 152 8.48 24.93 16.69
CA LEU A 152 9.84 25.45 16.61
C LEU A 152 10.82 24.31 16.34
N TYR A 153 11.58 24.41 15.27
CA TYR A 153 12.64 23.48 14.92
C TYR A 153 13.96 23.99 15.51
N PHE A 154 14.69 23.11 16.19
CA PHE A 154 15.99 23.45 16.80
C PHE A 154 17.14 23.02 15.94
N SER A 155 17.04 21.84 15.34
CA SER A 155 18.10 21.27 14.52
C SER A 155 17.58 20.43 13.37
N LEU A 156 18.47 20.26 12.41
CA LEU A 156 18.31 19.39 11.26
C LEU A 156 19.57 18.51 11.20
N GLN A 157 19.39 17.23 11.07
CA GLN A 157 20.44 16.23 11.02
C GLN A 157 20.47 15.59 9.63
N MET A 158 21.69 15.41 9.09
CA MET A 158 21.93 14.65 7.87
C MET A 158 23.12 13.71 8.08
N SER A 159 22.94 12.44 7.73
CA SER A 159 23.96 11.41 7.88
C SER A 159 24.16 10.67 6.56
N ILE A 160 25.43 10.44 6.21
CA ILE A 160 25.85 9.74 4.98
C ILE A 160 26.73 8.56 5.37
N ALA A 161 26.37 7.37 4.92
CA ALA A 161 27.18 6.18 5.14
C ALA A 161 28.17 6.00 3.97
N VAL A 162 29.46 5.90 4.29
CA VAL A 162 30.54 5.71 3.32
C VAL A 162 31.49 4.62 3.82
N GLY A 163 31.40 3.44 3.26
CA GLY A 163 32.17 2.29 3.72
C GLY A 163 31.93 2.00 5.20
N SER A 164 33.00 2.01 6.01
CA SER A 164 32.94 1.78 7.45
C SER A 164 32.77 3.05 8.28
N TYR A 165 32.28 4.13 7.67
CA TYR A 165 32.15 5.42 8.34
C TYR A 165 30.80 6.07 8.10
N LEU A 166 30.37 6.88 9.08
CA LEU A 166 29.28 7.83 8.95
C LEU A 166 29.85 9.25 8.91
N ILE A 167 29.47 10.03 7.92
CA ILE A 167 29.72 11.46 7.87
C ILE A 167 28.42 12.15 8.33
N ARG A 168 28.48 12.79 9.49
CA ARG A 168 27.36 13.43 10.14
C ARG A 168 27.41 14.93 9.93
N TYR A 169 26.27 15.52 9.53
CA TYR A 169 26.10 16.96 9.37
C TYR A 169 24.95 17.41 10.27
N PHE A 170 25.26 18.27 11.22
CA PHE A 170 24.32 18.80 12.20
C PHE A 170 24.11 20.30 11.98
N PHE A 171 22.91 20.69 11.61
CA PHE A 171 22.50 22.07 11.38
C PHE A 171 21.76 22.57 12.63
N LEU A 172 22.36 23.44 13.39
CA LEU A 172 21.71 24.14 14.52
C LEU A 172 21.04 25.40 13.97
N LEU A 173 19.70 25.49 14.14
CA LEU A 173 18.85 26.49 13.53
C LEU A 173 18.84 27.79 14.35
N ASN A 174 19.01 28.94 13.69
CA ASN A 174 19.02 30.24 14.36
C ASN A 174 17.59 30.68 14.74
N PRO A 175 17.27 30.92 16.03
CA PRO A 175 15.94 31.30 16.47
C PRO A 175 15.40 32.59 15.85
N LYS A 176 16.27 33.54 15.48
CA LYS A 176 15.88 34.82 14.83
C LYS A 176 15.15 34.62 13.51
N PHE A 177 15.47 33.58 12.76
CA PHE A 177 14.79 33.25 11.50
C PHE A 177 13.45 32.59 11.66
N GLN A 178 13.19 32.03 12.83
CA GLN A 178 11.89 31.39 13.15
C GLN A 178 10.82 32.39 13.49
N GLU A 179 11.15 33.47 14.17
CA GLU A 179 10.21 34.54 14.58
C GLU A 179 9.67 35.33 13.38
N VAL A 180 10.50 35.55 12.36
CA VAL A 180 10.11 36.27 11.13
C VAL A 180 9.19 35.43 10.27
N SER A 181 9.17 34.15 10.49
CA SER A 181 8.50 33.16 9.63
C SER A 181 7.18 32.66 10.16
N ALA A 182 6.37 33.48 10.88
CA ALA A 182 4.94 33.12 11.09
C ALA A 182 4.23 32.65 9.78
N ASN A 183 4.93 32.70 8.66
CA ASN A 183 4.55 32.29 7.33
C ASN A 183 5.54 31.39 6.61
N GLY A 184 6.67 30.88 7.20
CA GLY A 184 7.64 30.34 6.38
C GLY A 184 8.49 29.19 6.86
N GLY A 185 8.91 28.35 6.00
CA GLY A 185 9.91 27.32 6.20
C GLY A 185 11.24 27.97 6.51
N LEU A 186 12.01 27.26 7.25
CA LEU A 186 13.09 27.81 8.03
C LEU A 186 14.38 27.75 7.27
N ILE A 187 14.55 26.75 6.41
CA ILE A 187 15.80 26.53 5.72
C ILE A 187 15.55 26.15 4.25
N PRO A 188 16.25 26.76 3.31
CA PRO A 188 16.28 26.29 1.94
C PRO A 188 17.06 24.96 1.85
N LEU A 189 16.40 23.88 1.48
CA LEU A 189 17.06 22.56 1.25
C LEU A 189 18.28 22.69 0.31
N LYS A 190 18.19 23.58 -0.70
CA LYS A 190 19.27 23.81 -1.65
C LYS A 190 20.55 24.33 -1.00
N TYR A 191 20.47 25.11 0.11
CA TYR A 191 21.66 25.58 0.82
C TYR A 191 22.29 24.46 1.64
N CYS A 192 21.46 23.65 2.31
CA CYS A 192 21.96 22.49 3.08
C CYS A 192 22.69 21.51 2.14
N LEU A 193 22.07 21.16 1.01
CA LEU A 193 22.68 20.25 0.04
C LEU A 193 23.93 20.87 -0.63
N ALA A 194 23.94 22.18 -0.92
CA ALA A 194 25.12 22.82 -1.46
C ALA A 194 26.30 22.82 -0.48
N ASP A 195 26.06 23.12 0.80
CA ASP A 195 27.13 23.11 1.83
C ASP A 195 27.72 21.71 2.03
N ILE A 196 26.85 20.67 2.02
CA ILE A 196 27.31 19.27 2.09
C ILE A 196 28.11 18.89 0.85
N LEU A 197 27.65 19.21 -0.35
CA LEU A 197 28.34 18.86 -1.60
C LEU A 197 29.68 19.60 -1.73
N ASP A 198 29.77 20.85 -1.27
CA ASP A 198 31.01 21.60 -1.23
C ASP A 198 32.05 20.97 -0.28
N ASP A 199 31.59 20.53 0.92
CA ASP A 199 32.45 19.82 1.88
C ASP A 199 32.87 18.46 1.33
N LEU A 200 31.96 17.69 0.78
CA LEU A 200 32.28 16.39 0.19
C LEU A 200 33.25 16.51 -0.97
N LYS A 201 33.07 17.49 -1.86
CA LYS A 201 33.98 17.75 -2.96
C LYS A 201 35.38 18.14 -2.45
N LYS A 202 35.44 19.05 -1.47
CA LYS A 202 36.69 19.54 -0.93
C LYS A 202 37.48 18.46 -0.18
N CYS A 203 36.77 17.63 0.61
CA CYS A 203 37.44 16.75 1.57
C CYS A 203 37.58 15.31 1.05
N TYR A 204 36.69 14.82 0.20
CA TYR A 204 36.59 13.38 -0.10
C TYR A 204 36.45 13.04 -1.58
N PHE A 205 35.72 13.85 -2.35
CA PHE A 205 35.35 13.53 -3.75
C PHE A 205 35.63 14.67 -4.70
N PRO A 206 36.91 14.96 -4.99
CA PRO A 206 37.31 16.10 -5.82
C PRO A 206 36.69 16.08 -7.22
N ASP A 207 36.32 14.90 -7.73
CA ASP A 207 35.71 14.70 -9.06
C ASP A 207 34.21 14.94 -9.10
N PHE A 208 33.58 15.34 -7.98
CA PHE A 208 32.13 15.67 -8.01
C PHE A 208 31.86 16.75 -9.04
N PRO A 209 30.91 16.49 -9.97
CA PRO A 209 30.61 17.41 -11.06
C PRO A 209 29.87 18.66 -10.57
N LEU A 210 30.34 19.82 -10.96
CA LEU A 210 29.68 21.09 -10.71
C LEU A 210 29.43 21.82 -12.02
N VAL A 211 28.43 22.68 -12.07
CA VAL A 211 28.09 23.46 -13.26
C VAL A 211 28.56 24.89 -13.11
N LEU A 212 29.47 25.32 -13.95
CA LEU A 212 29.96 26.69 -13.93
C LEU A 212 28.93 27.66 -14.53
N LYS A 213 28.64 28.77 -13.84
CA LYS A 213 27.71 29.81 -14.34
C LYS A 213 28.17 30.45 -15.67
N ARG A 214 29.48 30.46 -15.96
CA ARG A 214 30.05 30.97 -17.20
C ARG A 214 29.74 30.10 -18.42
N ASN A 215 29.37 28.88 -18.28
CA ASN A 215 28.94 28.00 -19.38
C ASN A 215 27.53 28.37 -19.91
N ILE A 216 26.85 29.31 -19.24
CA ILE A 216 25.61 29.93 -19.72
C ILE A 216 25.96 31.28 -20.31
N ILE A 217 26.81 31.30 -21.32
CA ILE A 217 27.06 32.54 -22.09
C ILE A 217 25.84 32.79 -22.96
N TYR A 218 24.99 33.71 -22.55
CA TYR A 218 24.07 34.40 -23.44
C TYR A 218 24.90 35.14 -24.46
N LYS A 219 25.11 34.60 -25.67
CA LYS A 219 25.53 35.37 -26.79
C LYS A 219 24.41 36.36 -27.13
N LYS A 220 24.45 37.54 -26.53
CA LYS A 220 23.70 38.70 -27.00
C LYS A 220 24.29 39.12 -28.32
N GLN A 221 23.86 38.54 -29.42
CA GLN A 221 24.03 39.11 -30.74
C GLN A 221 23.00 40.22 -30.91
N LYS A 222 23.50 41.38 -31.29
CA LYS A 222 22.69 42.56 -31.57
C LYS A 222 21.44 42.17 -32.40
N ASN A 223 20.27 42.50 -31.83
CA ASN A 223 18.99 42.65 -32.50
C ASN A 223 18.26 41.44 -33.12
N LYS A 224 18.53 40.18 -32.73
CA LYS A 224 17.58 39.10 -32.96
C LYS A 224 17.69 38.08 -31.83
N ILE A 225 16.59 37.83 -31.14
CA ILE A 225 16.45 36.70 -30.19
C ILE A 225 16.41 35.45 -31.06
N ASN A 226 17.52 34.79 -31.21
CA ASN A 226 17.62 33.53 -31.92
C ASN A 226 17.36 32.43 -30.92
N THR A 227 16.20 31.78 -30.99
CA THR A 227 15.77 30.67 -30.15
C THR A 227 16.67 29.43 -30.30
N SER A 228 17.56 29.36 -31.27
CA SER A 228 18.50 28.27 -31.51
C SER A 228 19.73 28.27 -30.58
N SER A 229 20.00 29.33 -29.81
CA SER A 229 21.09 29.38 -28.83
C SER A 229 20.72 28.76 -27.47
N LYS A 230 19.49 28.25 -27.29
CA LYS A 230 19.06 27.48 -26.12
C LYS A 230 19.45 25.99 -26.17
N LEU A 231 20.07 25.57 -27.23
CA LEU A 231 20.69 24.23 -27.34
C LEU A 231 22.11 24.24 -26.74
N ILE A 232 22.25 24.80 -25.56
CA ILE A 232 23.43 24.62 -24.73
C ILE A 232 23.39 23.20 -24.26
N ASP A 233 24.28 22.41 -24.76
CA ASP A 233 24.75 21.10 -24.45
C ASP A 233 23.97 20.40 -23.31
N PHE A 234 22.70 20.05 -23.57
CA PHE A 234 21.87 19.24 -22.67
C PHE A 234 22.55 17.91 -22.31
N LYS A 235 23.50 17.46 -23.15
CA LYS A 235 24.26 16.23 -22.94
C LYS A 235 25.34 16.45 -21.87
N ALA A 236 26.06 17.57 -21.91
CA ALA A 236 27.05 17.91 -20.88
C ALA A 236 26.40 18.26 -19.54
N MET A 237 25.21 18.90 -19.54
CA MET A 237 24.44 19.12 -18.30
C MET A 237 23.93 17.82 -17.69
N LYS A 238 23.58 16.84 -18.53
CA LYS A 238 23.10 15.53 -18.04
C LYS A 238 24.19 14.74 -17.31
N ASP A 239 25.43 14.87 -17.74
CA ASP A 239 26.58 14.21 -17.10
C ASP A 239 27.01 14.93 -15.77
N SER A 240 26.47 16.11 -15.48
CA SER A 240 26.74 16.91 -14.27
C SER A 240 25.66 16.80 -13.21
N ILE A 241 24.66 15.95 -13.40
CA ILE A 241 23.56 15.76 -12.44
C ILE A 241 23.98 14.77 -11.35
N ILE A 242 23.90 15.21 -10.09
CA ILE A 242 24.15 14.37 -8.94
C ILE A 242 22.84 13.75 -8.44
N PRO A 243 22.66 12.43 -8.50
CA PRO A 243 21.50 11.77 -7.92
C PRO A 243 21.64 11.73 -6.39
N ILE A 244 20.63 12.27 -5.69
CA ILE A 244 20.55 12.28 -4.22
C ILE A 244 19.23 11.64 -3.80
N THR A 245 19.30 10.74 -2.81
CA THR A 245 18.13 10.22 -2.12
C THR A 245 18.13 10.73 -0.67
N LEU A 246 17.17 11.59 -0.33
CA LEU A 246 16.92 12.02 1.03
C LEU A 246 15.99 11.01 1.71
N ILE A 247 16.43 10.44 2.84
CA ILE A 247 15.75 9.36 3.55
C ILE A 247 15.31 9.87 4.92
N CYS A 248 14.03 9.76 5.24
CA CYS A 248 13.47 10.12 6.55
C CYS A 248 12.62 8.99 7.13
N HIS A 249 12.21 9.14 8.38
CA HIS A 249 11.21 8.26 9.00
C HIS A 249 10.05 9.12 9.51
N THR A 250 8.84 8.87 9.00
CA THR A 250 7.67 9.73 9.27
C THR A 250 7.88 11.16 8.75
N GLY A 251 8.32 11.29 7.51
CA GLY A 251 8.69 12.58 6.89
C GLY A 251 7.61 13.67 6.93
N LYS A 252 6.38 13.36 7.33
CA LYS A 252 5.35 14.36 7.65
C LYS A 252 5.77 15.29 8.78
N ALA A 253 6.54 14.79 9.75
CA ALA A 253 7.03 15.57 10.88
C ALA A 253 8.18 16.50 10.47
N ASP A 254 9.09 16.02 9.65
CA ASP A 254 10.39 16.64 9.39
C ASP A 254 10.43 17.50 8.12
N LEU A 255 9.86 17.03 7.03
CA LEU A 255 9.91 17.72 5.74
C LEU A 255 9.27 19.13 5.74
N PRO A 256 8.29 19.47 6.61
CA PRO A 256 7.79 20.83 6.71
C PRO A 256 8.84 21.90 7.05
N VAL A 257 9.98 21.54 7.62
CA VAL A 257 11.10 22.45 7.84
C VAL A 257 11.53 23.17 6.55
N PHE A 258 11.36 22.54 5.40
CA PHE A 258 11.68 23.09 4.06
C PHE A 258 10.49 23.77 3.36
N ARG A 259 9.34 23.87 4.01
CA ARG A 259 8.06 24.21 3.36
C ARG A 259 8.00 25.59 2.71
N ARG A 260 8.77 26.55 3.20
CA ARG A 260 8.53 27.97 2.91
C ARG A 260 9.76 28.77 2.50
N SER A 261 10.69 28.15 1.81
CA SER A 261 11.76 28.94 1.24
C SER A 261 11.22 29.92 0.18
N LYS A 262 11.52 31.19 0.33
CA LYS A 262 11.20 32.23 -0.65
C LYS A 262 11.76 31.90 -2.06
N TYR A 263 12.76 31.05 -2.12
CA TYR A 263 13.55 30.77 -3.32
C TYR A 263 13.39 29.35 -3.84
N ASP A 264 12.81 28.43 -3.03
CA ASP A 264 12.55 27.06 -3.43
C ASP A 264 11.05 26.86 -3.63
N MET A 265 10.70 26.15 -4.69
CA MET A 265 9.35 25.65 -4.82
C MET A 265 9.08 24.75 -3.61
N ASP A 266 7.91 24.93 -3.01
CA ASP A 266 7.45 24.15 -1.87
C ASP A 266 7.70 22.64 -2.14
N LEU A 267 8.66 22.07 -1.44
CA LEU A 267 9.06 20.67 -1.62
C LEU A 267 7.86 19.74 -1.41
N LEU A 268 6.99 20.05 -0.44
CA LEU A 268 5.80 19.24 -0.15
C LEU A 268 4.87 19.11 -1.35
N ARG A 269 4.81 20.14 -2.22
CA ARG A 269 3.98 20.06 -3.44
C ARG A 269 4.47 19.09 -4.50
N LYS A 270 5.69 18.60 -4.36
CA LYS A 270 6.30 17.62 -5.27
C LYS A 270 6.25 16.20 -4.74
N LEU A 271 5.70 16.01 -3.53
CA LEU A 271 5.60 14.73 -2.87
C LEU A 271 4.21 14.12 -3.02
N SER A 272 4.13 12.83 -2.83
CA SER A 272 2.89 12.06 -2.75
C SER A 272 2.84 11.32 -1.43
N GLU A 273 1.66 11.22 -0.85
CA GLU A 273 1.45 10.36 0.32
C GLU A 273 1.27 8.90 -0.13
N ILE A 274 2.14 8.02 0.36
CA ILE A 274 2.11 6.59 0.08
C ILE A 274 2.24 5.84 1.41
N GLN A 275 1.24 5.06 1.76
CA GLN A 275 1.19 4.28 3.02
C GLN A 275 1.44 5.13 4.29
N GLY A 276 1.00 6.39 4.27
CA GLY A 276 1.19 7.31 5.39
C GLY A 276 2.52 8.07 5.41
N GLY A 277 3.49 7.69 4.57
CA GLY A 277 4.76 8.39 4.38
C GLY A 277 4.73 9.39 3.21
N LEU A 278 5.62 10.36 3.23
CA LEU A 278 5.80 11.31 2.14
C LEU A 278 6.97 10.94 1.25
N MET A 279 6.73 10.72 -0.03
CA MET A 279 7.73 10.23 -0.98
C MET A 279 7.65 10.94 -2.30
N SER A 280 8.79 11.15 -2.97
CA SER A 280 8.79 11.56 -4.37
C SER A 280 8.51 10.34 -5.26
N THR A 281 7.49 10.41 -6.10
CA THR A 281 7.20 9.39 -7.11
C THR A 281 8.05 9.57 -8.35
N GLU A 282 8.42 10.81 -8.65
CA GLU A 282 9.29 11.21 -9.74
C GLU A 282 10.54 11.91 -9.19
N SER A 283 11.58 11.99 -9.99
CA SER A 283 12.77 12.78 -9.67
C SER A 283 12.43 14.27 -9.61
N ILE A 284 13.01 14.96 -8.63
CA ILE A 284 12.89 16.40 -8.45
C ILE A 284 14.19 17.04 -8.88
N THR A 285 14.21 17.74 -9.99
CA THR A 285 15.40 18.51 -10.41
C THR A 285 15.54 19.74 -9.53
N LEU A 286 16.67 19.83 -8.82
CA LEU A 286 17.00 20.92 -7.93
C LEU A 286 18.30 21.56 -8.35
N LYS A 287 18.31 22.89 -8.37
CA LYS A 287 19.51 23.70 -8.54
C LYS A 287 19.95 24.22 -7.18
N ALA A 288 21.07 23.72 -6.66
CA ALA A 288 21.61 24.12 -5.38
C ALA A 288 22.82 25.04 -5.55
N GLU A 289 22.79 26.21 -4.92
CA GLU A 289 23.87 27.19 -4.95
C GLU A 289 24.06 27.81 -3.59
N ASN A 290 25.33 28.07 -3.24
CA ASN A 290 25.70 28.57 -1.93
C ASN A 290 25.37 30.04 -1.72
N ASP A 291 25.70 30.90 -2.67
CA ASP A 291 25.45 32.34 -2.67
C ASP A 291 25.44 32.89 -4.09
N SER A 292 24.80 34.04 -4.26
CA SER A 292 24.83 34.78 -5.57
C SER A 292 26.23 35.07 -6.08
N ASN A 293 27.23 35.08 -5.21
CA ASN A 293 28.65 35.39 -5.52
C ASN A 293 29.45 34.19 -6.04
N TYR A 294 28.95 32.94 -5.90
CA TYR A 294 29.64 31.78 -6.45
C TYR A 294 29.42 31.64 -7.95
N ASN A 295 30.50 31.33 -8.66
CA ASN A 295 30.49 31.16 -10.12
C ASN A 295 30.00 29.76 -10.55
N TYR A 296 29.47 28.95 -9.65
CA TYR A 296 28.98 27.60 -9.93
C TYR A 296 27.69 27.28 -9.14
N TYR A 297 27.03 26.20 -9.52
CA TYR A 297 25.90 25.59 -8.84
C TYR A 297 25.97 24.09 -8.99
N TRP A 298 25.30 23.38 -8.07
CA TRP A 298 25.08 21.95 -8.12
C TRP A 298 23.76 21.67 -8.84
N LEU A 299 23.76 20.69 -9.74
CA LEU A 299 22.55 20.18 -10.37
C LEU A 299 22.21 18.82 -9.76
N ILE A 300 21.06 18.72 -9.12
CA ILE A 300 20.68 17.57 -8.30
C ILE A 300 19.43 16.91 -8.88
N ASP A 301 19.45 15.59 -8.98
CA ASP A 301 18.28 14.74 -9.20
C ASP A 301 17.85 14.17 -7.84
N LEU A 302 16.92 14.84 -7.16
CA LEU A 302 16.49 14.53 -5.80
C LEU A 302 15.35 13.52 -5.80
N CYS A 303 15.51 12.45 -5.02
CA CYS A 303 14.43 11.57 -4.58
C CYS A 303 14.23 11.70 -3.08
N VAL A 304 12.98 11.61 -2.60
CA VAL A 304 12.65 11.53 -1.19
C VAL A 304 12.07 10.15 -0.88
N ARG A 305 12.55 9.51 0.18
CA ARG A 305 12.09 8.21 0.65
C ARG A 305 11.77 8.28 2.13
N ASP A 306 10.60 7.76 2.48
CA ASP A 306 10.18 7.60 3.88
C ASP A 306 10.27 6.12 4.23
N THR A 307 11.05 5.79 5.26
CA THR A 307 11.25 4.39 5.67
C THR A 307 9.97 3.71 6.12
N LEU A 308 8.91 4.43 6.48
CA LEU A 308 7.58 3.84 6.72
C LEU A 308 7.08 2.96 5.56
N GLY A 309 7.42 3.32 4.32
CA GLY A 309 7.09 2.52 3.14
C GLY A 309 8.03 1.32 2.91
N LEU A 310 9.16 1.29 3.61
CA LEU A 310 10.21 0.29 3.48
C LEU A 310 10.30 -0.64 4.69
N THR A 311 9.54 -0.37 5.76
CA THR A 311 9.53 -1.19 6.98
C THR A 311 8.79 -2.49 6.78
N PRO A 312 9.23 -3.58 7.44
CA PRO A 312 8.43 -4.78 7.59
C PRO A 312 7.10 -4.50 8.32
N ALA A 313 6.08 -5.32 8.08
CA ALA A 313 4.72 -5.05 8.55
C ALA A 313 4.59 -4.90 10.09
N LYS A 314 5.45 -5.61 10.85
CA LYS A 314 5.44 -5.61 12.32
C LYS A 314 6.38 -4.62 12.98
N SER A 315 7.28 -3.98 12.22
CA SER A 315 8.39 -3.14 12.73
C SER A 315 8.31 -1.75 12.10
N LYS A 316 7.33 -0.96 12.53
CA LYS A 316 7.04 0.33 11.91
C LYS A 316 7.62 1.55 12.62
N SER A 317 8.08 1.41 13.86
CA SER A 317 8.68 2.52 14.59
C SER A 317 10.17 2.64 14.28
N LEU A 318 10.73 3.83 14.41
CA LEU A 318 12.18 4.05 14.28
C LEU A 318 12.96 3.22 15.31
N ALA A 319 12.41 3.02 16.51
CA ALA A 319 13.00 2.17 17.54
C ALA A 319 13.08 0.70 17.10
N ASP A 320 12.03 0.19 16.41
CA ASP A 320 12.06 -1.17 15.85
C ASP A 320 13.10 -1.28 14.75
N LEU A 321 13.21 -0.27 13.86
CA LEU A 321 14.23 -0.24 12.82
C LEU A 321 15.65 -0.27 13.42
N GLY A 322 15.89 0.55 14.44
CA GLY A 322 17.16 0.57 15.14
C GLY A 322 17.52 -0.79 15.76
N LYS A 323 16.56 -1.48 16.35
CA LYS A 323 16.75 -2.85 16.89
C LYS A 323 17.10 -3.85 15.79
N LEU A 324 16.42 -3.78 14.63
CA LEU A 324 16.66 -4.70 13.52
C LEU A 324 18.06 -4.59 12.91
N ILE A 325 18.65 -3.38 12.91
CA ILE A 325 20.01 -3.13 12.38
C ILE A 325 21.09 -3.13 13.47
N GLY A 326 20.76 -3.48 14.71
CA GLY A 326 21.72 -3.49 15.83
C GLY A 326 22.15 -2.10 16.33
N LYS A 327 21.46 -1.03 15.91
CA LYS A 327 21.68 0.35 16.37
C LYS A 327 20.40 0.88 17.04
N PRO A 328 20.18 0.57 18.33
CA PRO A 328 18.93 0.96 19.00
C PRO A 328 18.77 2.48 19.06
N LYS A 329 17.50 2.92 18.99
CA LYS A 329 17.15 4.31 19.26
C LYS A 329 17.50 4.67 20.70
N ILE A 330 18.05 5.85 20.93
CA ILE A 330 18.34 6.35 22.26
C ILE A 330 17.01 6.69 22.95
N GLU A 331 16.75 6.06 24.10
CA GLU A 331 15.56 6.35 24.89
C GLU A 331 15.80 7.59 25.77
N LEU A 332 14.85 8.51 25.75
CA LEU A 332 14.86 9.70 26.59
C LEU A 332 13.99 9.47 27.83
N PRO A 333 14.31 10.13 28.97
CA PRO A 333 13.42 10.14 30.13
C PRO A 333 12.02 10.65 29.77
N ALA A 334 11.02 10.21 30.52
CA ALA A 334 9.64 10.68 30.35
C ALA A 334 9.57 12.22 30.37
N ASN A 335 8.68 12.79 29.55
CA ASN A 335 8.46 14.23 29.39
C ASN A 335 9.64 15.04 28.78
N THR A 336 10.75 14.40 28.36
CA THR A 336 11.87 15.13 27.73
C THR A 336 11.50 15.62 26.33
N ILE A 337 10.66 14.86 25.61
CA ILE A 337 10.23 15.20 24.25
C ILE A 337 9.38 16.47 24.24
N GLU A 338 8.51 16.65 25.24
CA GLU A 338 7.69 17.85 25.41
C GLU A 338 8.53 19.09 25.79
N HIS A 339 9.77 18.88 26.28
CA HIS A 339 10.69 19.94 26.71
C HIS A 339 12.01 19.90 25.95
N MET A 340 11.99 19.66 24.65
CA MET A 340 13.17 19.46 23.80
C MET A 340 14.11 20.68 23.82
N ALA A 341 13.58 21.90 23.88
CA ALA A 341 14.38 23.13 24.00
C ALA A 341 15.25 23.15 25.27
N HIS A 342 14.68 22.73 26.39
CA HIS A 342 15.39 22.63 27.67
C HIS A 342 16.48 21.56 27.60
N PHE A 343 16.16 20.40 27.04
CA PHE A 343 17.13 19.31 26.85
C PHE A 343 18.29 19.74 25.95
N ALA A 344 18.00 20.41 24.83
CA ALA A 344 19.03 20.90 23.91
C ALA A 344 20.01 21.88 24.58
N PHE A 345 19.53 22.75 25.45
CA PHE A 345 20.35 23.76 26.11
C PHE A 345 21.15 23.21 27.29
N TYR A 346 20.49 22.50 28.22
CA TYR A 346 21.17 22.03 29.44
C TYR A 346 21.95 20.73 29.27
N ASN A 347 21.61 19.94 28.24
CA ASN A 347 22.28 18.67 27.95
C ASN A 347 22.67 18.55 26.48
N THR A 348 23.34 19.56 25.96
CA THR A 348 23.65 19.77 24.54
C THR A 348 24.27 18.54 23.88
N ILE A 349 25.21 17.85 24.56
CA ILE A 349 25.91 16.71 23.96
C ILE A 349 25.00 15.48 23.82
N ASN A 350 24.21 15.19 24.84
CA ASN A 350 23.25 14.07 24.74
C ASN A 350 22.12 14.40 23.75
N PHE A 351 21.69 15.66 23.66
CA PHE A 351 20.79 16.12 22.61
C PHE A 351 21.38 15.89 21.21
N TYR A 352 22.63 16.32 20.98
CA TYR A 352 23.33 16.08 19.71
C TYR A 352 23.42 14.59 19.37
N ARG A 353 23.83 13.74 20.34
CA ARG A 353 23.92 12.29 20.14
C ARG A 353 22.56 11.67 19.82
N TYR A 354 21.52 12.06 20.55
CA TYR A 354 20.16 11.61 20.32
C TYR A 354 19.69 11.98 18.90
N ALA A 355 19.81 13.26 18.54
CA ALA A 355 19.37 13.77 17.26
C ALA A 355 20.12 13.12 16.08
N MET A 356 21.44 12.99 16.15
CA MET A 356 22.22 12.33 15.09
C MET A 356 21.91 10.84 14.97
N ASN A 357 21.58 10.15 16.08
CA ASN A 357 21.28 8.73 16.07
C ASN A 357 20.06 8.39 15.19
N ASP A 358 19.03 9.25 15.17
CA ASP A 358 17.83 9.01 14.39
C ASP A 358 18.10 9.12 12.88
N ALA A 359 18.88 10.11 12.44
CA ALA A 359 19.38 10.23 11.07
C ALA A 359 20.29 9.07 10.64
N ASP A 360 21.14 8.56 11.57
CA ASP A 360 21.99 7.40 11.32
C ASP A 360 21.17 6.12 11.10
N ILE A 361 20.16 5.88 11.95
CA ILE A 361 19.32 4.68 11.84
C ILE A 361 18.70 4.58 10.44
N VAL A 362 18.12 5.66 9.91
CA VAL A 362 17.44 5.61 8.62
C VAL A 362 18.38 5.35 7.44
N VAL A 363 19.59 5.95 7.43
CA VAL A 363 20.56 5.70 6.35
C VAL A 363 21.16 4.30 6.43
N LEU A 364 21.46 3.80 7.62
CA LEU A 364 22.01 2.46 7.83
C LEU A 364 20.99 1.39 7.50
N PHE A 365 19.73 1.56 7.92
CA PHE A 365 18.64 0.66 7.57
C PHE A 365 18.51 0.50 6.04
N CYS A 366 18.47 1.60 5.31
CA CYS A 366 18.39 1.55 3.85
C CYS A 366 19.65 0.98 3.21
N SER A 367 20.82 1.25 3.77
CA SER A 367 22.09 0.73 3.28
C SER A 367 22.20 -0.78 3.47
N GLU A 368 21.67 -1.31 4.57
CA GLU A 368 21.61 -2.75 4.84
C GLU A 368 20.70 -3.49 3.85
N LEU A 369 19.52 -2.93 3.57
CA LEU A 369 18.56 -3.55 2.66
C LEU A 369 18.91 -3.40 1.17
N PHE A 370 19.36 -2.22 0.74
CA PHE A 370 19.45 -1.85 -0.68
C PHE A 370 20.88 -1.55 -1.16
N GLN A 371 21.87 -1.86 -0.39
CA GLN A 371 23.28 -1.47 -0.58
C GLN A 371 23.52 0.04 -0.46
N TYR A 372 24.77 0.37 -0.09
CA TYR A 372 25.23 1.73 -0.05
C TYR A 372 25.14 2.35 -1.44
N ASN A 373 24.60 3.58 -1.49
CA ASN A 373 24.62 4.43 -2.66
C ASN A 373 23.88 3.92 -3.92
N HIS A 374 22.94 2.99 -3.75
CA HIS A 374 22.01 2.64 -4.80
C HIS A 374 20.67 3.35 -4.61
N ARG A 375 19.94 3.54 -5.72
CA ARG A 375 18.62 4.17 -5.68
C ARG A 375 17.62 3.31 -4.95
N ILE A 376 17.07 3.82 -3.86
CA ILE A 376 16.13 3.14 -3.00
C ILE A 376 14.74 3.06 -3.65
N PRO A 377 14.03 1.91 -3.62
CA PRO A 377 12.66 1.80 -4.13
C PRO A 377 11.68 2.64 -3.29
N ILE A 378 10.50 2.91 -3.84
CA ILE A 378 9.48 3.73 -3.15
C ILE A 378 8.92 2.99 -1.92
N THR A 379 8.63 1.69 -2.03
CA THR A 379 8.15 0.83 -0.95
C THR A 379 8.65 -0.59 -1.14
N LEU A 380 8.65 -1.43 -0.09
CA LEU A 380 8.93 -2.87 -0.22
C LEU A 380 7.98 -3.54 -1.23
N SER A 381 6.72 -3.12 -1.27
CA SER A 381 5.78 -3.62 -2.27
C SER A 381 6.16 -3.22 -3.70
N SER A 382 6.72 -2.02 -3.92
CA SER A 382 7.20 -1.62 -5.24
C SER A 382 8.48 -2.37 -5.63
N ALA A 383 9.32 -2.71 -4.65
CA ALA A 383 10.46 -3.59 -4.83
C ALA A 383 10.02 -4.99 -5.30
N ALA A 384 9.00 -5.56 -4.64
CA ALA A 384 8.41 -6.84 -5.05
C ALA A 384 7.88 -6.80 -6.49
N ALA A 385 7.15 -5.74 -6.87
CA ALA A 385 6.64 -5.59 -8.23
C ALA A 385 7.78 -5.50 -9.28
N LEU A 386 8.88 -4.82 -8.94
CA LEU A 386 10.04 -4.73 -9.82
C LEU A 386 10.72 -6.10 -9.99
N ALA A 387 10.95 -6.83 -8.89
CA ALA A 387 11.52 -8.17 -8.91
C ALA A 387 10.67 -9.13 -9.75
N MET A 388 9.34 -9.13 -9.53
CA MET A 388 8.40 -9.91 -10.34
C MET A 388 8.45 -9.53 -11.82
N CYS A 389 8.45 -8.24 -12.15
CA CYS A 389 8.51 -7.78 -13.54
C CYS A 389 9.80 -8.25 -14.25
N CYS A 390 10.94 -8.19 -13.55
CA CYS A 390 12.19 -8.72 -14.08
C CYS A 390 12.11 -10.22 -14.30
N SER A 391 11.63 -10.99 -13.30
CA SER A 391 11.47 -12.45 -13.42
C SER A 391 10.51 -12.86 -14.56
N ILE A 392 9.40 -12.13 -14.75
CA ILE A 392 8.45 -12.40 -15.83
C ILE A 392 9.10 -12.11 -17.21
N LYS A 393 9.87 -11.01 -17.32
CA LYS A 393 10.62 -10.68 -18.53
C LYS A 393 11.65 -11.76 -18.87
N ASP A 394 12.39 -12.21 -17.86
CA ASP A 394 13.38 -13.29 -18.01
C ASP A 394 12.69 -14.61 -18.41
N TYR A 395 11.56 -14.92 -17.80
CA TYR A 395 10.76 -16.10 -18.16
C TYR A 395 10.34 -16.08 -19.62
N PHE A 396 9.86 -14.96 -20.17
CA PHE A 396 9.49 -14.83 -21.57
C PHE A 396 10.67 -14.57 -22.51
N GLY A 397 11.88 -14.27 -22.00
CA GLY A 397 13.05 -13.90 -22.78
C GLY A 397 12.95 -12.52 -23.44
N VAL A 398 12.12 -11.61 -22.88
CA VAL A 398 11.87 -10.28 -23.45
C VAL A 398 12.60 -9.18 -22.67
N LYS A 399 13.14 -8.20 -23.40
CA LYS A 399 13.86 -7.08 -22.81
C LYS A 399 13.02 -5.77 -22.81
N SER A 400 12.24 -5.56 -23.85
CA SER A 400 11.48 -4.33 -24.03
C SER A 400 10.19 -4.32 -23.21
N ARG A 401 9.73 -3.13 -22.85
CA ARG A 401 8.44 -2.95 -22.18
C ARG A 401 7.27 -3.28 -23.10
N ALA A 402 7.39 -2.93 -24.36
CA ALA A 402 6.33 -3.16 -25.36
C ALA A 402 6.07 -4.66 -25.59
N GLU A 403 7.12 -5.47 -25.74
CA GLU A 403 6.97 -6.93 -25.86
C GLU A 403 6.38 -7.55 -24.59
N TYR A 404 6.85 -7.10 -23.43
CA TYR A 404 6.30 -7.54 -22.15
C TYR A 404 4.79 -7.26 -22.05
N ASP A 405 4.33 -6.04 -22.38
CA ASP A 405 2.91 -5.69 -22.30
C ASP A 405 2.06 -6.47 -23.31
N ARG A 406 2.59 -6.77 -24.51
CA ARG A 406 1.91 -7.60 -25.51
C ARG A 406 1.72 -9.04 -25.05
N ILE A 407 2.74 -9.68 -24.47
CA ILE A 407 2.67 -11.08 -24.03
C ILE A 407 1.90 -11.20 -22.71
N TYR A 408 2.20 -10.35 -21.74
CA TYR A 408 1.66 -10.47 -20.38
C TYR A 408 0.24 -9.93 -20.27
N ARG A 409 -0.14 -8.90 -21.06
CA ARG A 409 -1.41 -8.17 -20.97
C ARG A 409 -2.27 -8.22 -22.22
N GLY A 410 -1.74 -8.60 -23.36
CA GLY A 410 -2.43 -8.48 -24.63
C GLY A 410 -2.63 -7.03 -25.09
N LEU A 411 -1.85 -6.10 -24.59
CA LEU A 411 -2.00 -4.67 -24.81
C LEU A 411 -0.74 -4.05 -25.39
N GLU A 412 -0.92 -2.98 -26.16
CA GLU A 412 0.17 -2.15 -26.62
C GLU A 412 -0.10 -0.67 -26.32
N LEU A 413 0.98 0.09 -26.10
CA LEU A 413 0.90 1.50 -25.76
C LEU A 413 0.86 2.34 -27.03
N LEU A 414 -0.25 3.00 -27.28
CA LEU A 414 -0.41 3.98 -28.36
C LEU A 414 0.04 5.35 -27.87
N ASP A 415 0.92 6.00 -28.62
CA ASP A 415 1.31 7.38 -28.41
C ASP A 415 0.35 8.31 -29.17
N GLU A 416 -0.50 9.03 -28.44
CA GLU A 416 -1.47 9.97 -29.02
C GLU A 416 -0.84 11.36 -29.29
N GLY A 417 0.47 11.49 -29.08
CA GLY A 417 1.19 12.74 -29.26
C GLY A 417 1.12 13.67 -28.05
N LEU A 418 1.27 14.96 -28.29
CA LEU A 418 1.24 15.97 -27.25
C LEU A 418 -0.16 16.58 -27.15
N ILE A 419 -0.79 16.42 -25.99
CA ILE A 419 -2.05 17.09 -25.64
C ILE A 419 -1.75 18.30 -24.72
N GLN A 420 -2.53 19.34 -24.85
CA GLN A 420 -2.41 20.50 -23.98
C GLN A 420 -2.79 20.11 -22.55
N ASP A 421 -1.97 20.49 -21.56
CA ASP A 421 -2.30 20.30 -20.15
C ASP A 421 -3.54 21.16 -19.82
N PRO A 422 -4.67 20.56 -19.41
CA PRO A 422 -5.89 21.30 -19.11
C PRO A 422 -5.71 22.33 -17.98
N ASN A 423 -4.63 22.23 -17.21
CA ASN A 423 -4.34 23.13 -16.08
C ASN A 423 -3.21 24.14 -16.38
N ALA A 424 -2.66 24.15 -17.62
CA ALA A 424 -1.56 25.04 -17.96
C ALA A 424 -1.54 25.39 -19.45
N THR A 425 -1.72 26.66 -19.77
CA THR A 425 -1.88 27.23 -21.15
C THR A 425 -0.69 26.98 -22.09
N LEU A 426 0.49 26.68 -21.57
CA LEU A 426 1.74 26.50 -22.35
C LEU A 426 2.42 25.15 -22.12
N LYS A 427 1.75 24.20 -21.42
CA LYS A 427 2.34 22.91 -21.13
C LYS A 427 1.64 21.82 -21.92
N PHE A 428 2.40 21.04 -22.64
CA PHE A 428 1.94 19.87 -23.35
C PHE A 428 2.36 18.62 -22.60
N LEU A 429 1.44 17.69 -22.46
CA LEU A 429 1.68 16.37 -21.89
C LEU A 429 1.67 15.33 -23.00
N LYS A 430 2.56 14.36 -22.90
CA LYS A 430 2.54 13.21 -23.78
C LYS A 430 1.35 12.34 -23.39
N ALA A 431 0.38 12.24 -24.29
CA ALA A 431 -0.78 11.37 -24.09
C ALA A 431 -0.45 9.98 -24.62
N THR A 432 -0.68 8.98 -23.77
CA THR A 432 -0.55 7.59 -24.15
C THR A 432 -1.74 6.82 -23.59
N ARG A 433 -2.24 5.84 -24.36
CA ARG A 433 -3.26 4.90 -23.90
C ARG A 433 -2.93 3.48 -24.30
N TYR A 434 -3.41 2.53 -23.53
CA TYR A 434 -3.34 1.13 -23.90
C TYR A 434 -4.48 0.77 -24.86
N ILE A 435 -4.14 0.06 -25.93
CA ILE A 435 -5.05 -0.52 -26.90
C ILE A 435 -4.81 -2.01 -27.00
N SER A 436 -5.80 -2.75 -27.54
CA SER A 436 -5.62 -4.16 -27.88
C SER A 436 -4.53 -4.35 -28.93
N ILE A 437 -3.81 -5.47 -28.84
CA ILE A 437 -2.89 -5.87 -29.90
C ILE A 437 -3.65 -6.22 -31.18
N GLN A 438 -3.00 -6.04 -32.34
CA GLN A 438 -3.65 -6.23 -33.65
C GLN A 438 -4.24 -7.64 -33.83
N ASN A 439 -3.57 -8.67 -33.35
CA ASN A 439 -4.02 -10.07 -33.51
C ASN A 439 -5.17 -10.46 -32.56
N ASN A 440 -5.47 -9.65 -31.54
CA ASN A 440 -6.60 -9.87 -30.64
C ASN A 440 -7.28 -8.53 -30.30
N PRO A 441 -8.24 -8.08 -31.13
CA PRO A 441 -8.92 -6.81 -30.94
C PRO A 441 -9.76 -6.78 -29.66
N ASP A 442 -10.15 -7.92 -29.11
CA ASP A 442 -10.94 -8.02 -27.88
C ASP A 442 -10.11 -8.03 -26.59
N ALA A 443 -8.77 -8.09 -26.68
CA ALA A 443 -7.90 -8.21 -25.50
C ALA A 443 -8.16 -7.14 -24.44
N LYS A 444 -8.40 -5.88 -24.83
CA LYS A 444 -8.75 -4.80 -23.92
C LYS A 444 -10.13 -5.01 -23.27
N LEU A 445 -11.13 -5.40 -24.05
CA LEU A 445 -12.47 -5.68 -23.55
C LEU A 445 -12.44 -6.86 -22.56
N ILE A 446 -11.70 -7.91 -22.87
CA ILE A 446 -11.51 -9.07 -21.98
C ILE A 446 -10.86 -8.63 -20.67
N SER A 447 -9.82 -7.79 -20.76
CA SER A 447 -9.19 -7.21 -19.58
C SER A 447 -10.19 -6.42 -18.70
N GLU A 448 -11.07 -5.63 -19.30
CA GLU A 448 -12.13 -4.89 -18.61
C GLU A 448 -13.17 -5.84 -17.95
N TYR A 449 -13.49 -6.97 -18.58
CA TYR A 449 -14.34 -8.00 -17.95
C TYR A 449 -13.67 -8.61 -16.71
N PHE A 450 -12.36 -8.86 -16.75
CA PHE A 450 -11.64 -9.32 -15.57
C PHE A 450 -11.52 -8.23 -14.49
N GLU A 451 -11.44 -6.94 -14.85
CA GLU A 451 -11.52 -5.83 -13.89
C GLU A 451 -12.84 -5.85 -13.11
N GLU A 452 -13.96 -6.03 -13.81
CA GLU A 452 -15.29 -6.10 -13.20
C GLU A 452 -15.50 -7.38 -12.37
N ALA A 453 -14.94 -8.51 -12.81
CA ALA A 453 -14.99 -9.78 -12.08
C ALA A 453 -14.04 -9.81 -10.87
N TYR A 454 -13.07 -8.87 -10.79
CA TYR A 454 -12.11 -8.84 -9.71
C TYR A 454 -12.76 -8.50 -8.37
N THR A 455 -12.62 -9.39 -7.41
CA THR A 455 -13.02 -9.17 -6.02
C THR A 455 -11.98 -9.73 -5.07
N GLY A 456 -11.81 -9.10 -3.91
CA GLY A 456 -10.87 -9.57 -2.88
C GLY A 456 -11.31 -10.86 -2.19
N GLY A 457 -10.60 -11.25 -1.12
CA GLY A 457 -10.80 -12.49 -0.38
C GLY A 457 -12.20 -12.65 0.24
N PHE A 458 -12.52 -13.87 0.68
CA PHE A 458 -13.77 -14.23 1.31
C PHE A 458 -13.70 -13.98 2.82
N ASN A 459 -14.76 -13.38 3.39
CA ASN A 459 -14.90 -13.17 4.84
C ASN A 459 -16.37 -13.30 5.21
N ALA A 460 -16.70 -14.19 6.13
CA ALA A 460 -18.05 -14.43 6.63
C ALA A 460 -18.02 -15.08 8.02
N SER A 461 -19.09 -14.90 8.80
CA SER A 461 -19.35 -15.65 10.03
C SER A 461 -20.55 -16.56 9.82
N PHE A 462 -20.37 -17.83 10.09
CA PHE A 462 -21.40 -18.88 9.88
C PHE A 462 -22.21 -19.13 11.12
N HIS A 463 -21.56 -19.04 12.29
CA HIS A 463 -22.18 -19.15 13.60
C HIS A 463 -21.72 -17.98 14.46
N ILE A 464 -22.63 -17.29 15.10
CA ILE A 464 -22.38 -16.09 15.93
C ILE A 464 -22.70 -16.45 17.36
N GLY A 465 -21.89 -15.97 18.32
CA GLY A 465 -22.16 -16.10 19.74
C GLY A 465 -20.96 -16.50 20.57
N TRP A 466 -21.22 -17.13 21.72
CA TRP A 466 -20.24 -17.65 22.66
C TRP A 466 -20.07 -19.14 22.48
N ILE A 467 -19.02 -19.55 21.83
CA ILE A 467 -18.79 -20.93 21.37
C ILE A 467 -17.92 -21.66 22.37
N THR A 468 -18.43 -22.78 22.92
CA THR A 468 -17.80 -23.57 24.01
C THR A 468 -17.37 -24.96 23.56
N GLU A 469 -17.06 -25.14 22.29
CA GLU A 469 -16.52 -26.41 21.79
C GLU A 469 -15.09 -26.24 21.26
N SER A 470 -14.33 -27.34 21.27
CA SER A 470 -12.95 -27.35 20.77
C SER A 470 -12.91 -27.06 19.28
N THR A 471 -12.14 -26.07 18.90
CA THR A 471 -12.00 -25.59 17.52
C THR A 471 -10.55 -25.40 17.12
N ILE A 472 -10.31 -25.45 15.81
CA ILE A 472 -9.01 -25.22 15.19
C ILE A 472 -9.12 -24.05 14.22
N ASP A 473 -8.18 -23.12 14.32
CA ASP A 473 -7.93 -22.09 13.33
C ASP A 473 -6.92 -22.59 12.29
N LEU A 474 -7.36 -22.74 11.05
CA LEU A 474 -6.61 -23.29 9.93
C LEU A 474 -6.42 -22.25 8.83
N ASP A 475 -5.15 -22.02 8.43
CA ASP A 475 -4.81 -21.16 7.29
C ASP A 475 -4.34 -21.97 6.09
N LEU A 476 -4.66 -21.49 4.88
CA LEU A 476 -4.01 -21.92 3.65
C LEU A 476 -2.56 -21.45 3.64
N GLN A 477 -1.63 -22.37 3.55
CA GLN A 477 -0.22 -22.04 3.59
C GLN A 477 0.22 -21.23 2.38
N GLY A 478 0.55 -19.94 2.63
CA GLY A 478 0.88 -19.02 1.56
C GLY A 478 -0.22 -18.92 0.50
N ALA A 479 -1.47 -18.73 0.91
CA ALA A 479 -2.67 -18.79 0.07
C ALA A 479 -2.51 -18.08 -1.28
N TYR A 480 -2.17 -16.80 -1.27
CA TYR A 480 -2.03 -16.03 -2.51
C TYR A 480 -0.80 -16.39 -3.34
N PRO A 481 0.41 -16.53 -2.78
CA PRO A 481 1.57 -17.05 -3.55
C PRO A 481 1.31 -18.41 -4.16
N THR A 482 0.67 -19.34 -3.42
CA THR A 482 0.31 -20.67 -3.92
C THR A 482 -0.69 -20.58 -5.08
N SER A 483 -1.73 -19.79 -4.93
CA SER A 483 -2.71 -19.53 -5.99
C SER A 483 -2.06 -18.89 -7.23
N MET A 484 -1.19 -17.88 -7.04
CA MET A 484 -0.45 -17.25 -8.15
C MET A 484 0.40 -18.27 -8.93
N ALA A 485 0.98 -19.25 -8.25
CA ALA A 485 1.74 -20.30 -8.89
C ALA A 485 0.89 -21.24 -9.76
N CYS A 486 -0.43 -21.27 -9.55
CA CYS A 486 -1.36 -22.12 -10.30
C CYS A 486 -1.94 -21.43 -11.54
N VAL A 487 -1.94 -20.10 -11.61
CA VAL A 487 -2.59 -19.34 -12.71
C VAL A 487 -1.85 -19.57 -14.02
N LEU A 488 -2.58 -19.98 -15.06
CA LEU A 488 -2.06 -20.16 -16.41
C LEU A 488 -2.01 -18.82 -17.16
N ASP A 489 -1.05 -18.67 -18.09
CA ASP A 489 -0.98 -17.47 -18.92
C ASP A 489 -1.92 -17.56 -20.12
N ILE A 490 -2.52 -16.45 -20.53
CA ILE A 490 -3.33 -16.35 -21.74
C ILE A 490 -2.44 -16.15 -22.96
N ASP A 491 -2.71 -16.91 -24.04
CA ASP A 491 -2.13 -16.66 -25.34
C ASP A 491 -2.90 -15.53 -26.06
N TRP A 492 -2.50 -14.30 -25.77
CA TRP A 492 -3.12 -13.13 -26.37
C TRP A 492 -2.93 -13.01 -27.88
N SER A 493 -2.04 -13.80 -28.48
CA SER A 493 -1.84 -13.82 -29.94
C SER A 493 -2.92 -14.58 -30.69
N LYS A 494 -3.75 -15.35 -30.00
CA LYS A 494 -4.81 -16.18 -30.58
C LYS A 494 -6.17 -15.57 -30.39
N ASN A 495 -7.07 -15.91 -31.29
CA ASN A 495 -8.49 -15.54 -31.18
C ASN A 495 -9.13 -16.20 -29.94
N VAL A 496 -10.06 -15.49 -29.35
CA VAL A 496 -10.85 -15.93 -28.20
C VAL A 496 -12.12 -16.62 -28.68
N SER A 497 -12.63 -17.56 -27.92
CA SER A 497 -13.95 -18.15 -28.17
C SER A 497 -15.00 -17.40 -27.33
N ASP A 498 -16.05 -16.92 -27.98
CA ASP A 498 -17.18 -16.30 -27.30
C ASP A 498 -18.17 -17.35 -26.80
N PHE A 499 -18.76 -17.14 -25.62
CA PHE A 499 -19.95 -17.87 -25.23
C PHE A 499 -21.13 -17.44 -26.10
N PRO A 500 -22.00 -18.39 -26.56
CA PRO A 500 -23.26 -18.01 -27.22
C PRO A 500 -24.09 -17.10 -26.30
N ARG A 501 -24.85 -16.18 -26.86
CA ARG A 501 -25.77 -15.32 -26.08
C ARG A 501 -26.86 -16.15 -25.40
N ASN A 502 -27.19 -15.83 -24.16
CA ASN A 502 -28.16 -16.54 -23.32
C ASN A 502 -27.80 -18.05 -23.18
N HIS A 503 -26.52 -18.34 -23.22
CA HIS A 503 -26.00 -19.71 -23.09
C HIS A 503 -26.17 -20.23 -21.67
N ARG A 504 -26.79 -21.41 -21.54
CA ARG A 504 -26.82 -22.12 -20.26
C ARG A 504 -25.50 -22.85 -20.06
N LEU A 505 -24.74 -22.37 -19.11
CA LEU A 505 -23.40 -22.88 -18.83
C LEU A 505 -23.44 -24.32 -18.28
N SER A 506 -22.51 -25.14 -18.74
CA SER A 506 -22.27 -26.51 -18.29
C SER A 506 -20.81 -26.75 -17.97
N LEU A 507 -20.47 -27.83 -17.26
CA LEU A 507 -19.08 -28.20 -16.97
C LEU A 507 -18.28 -28.53 -18.25
N GLN A 508 -18.94 -28.90 -19.34
CA GLN A 508 -18.26 -29.17 -20.60
C GLN A 508 -17.69 -27.92 -21.28
N ASP A 509 -18.25 -26.74 -20.96
CA ASP A 509 -17.80 -25.45 -21.49
C ASP A 509 -16.48 -25.02 -20.86
N LEU A 510 -16.25 -25.45 -19.60
CA LEU A 510 -15.11 -25.04 -18.79
C LEU A 510 -14.20 -26.24 -18.48
N LYS A 511 -13.44 -26.78 -19.32
CA LYS A 511 -12.63 -28.00 -19.15
C LYS A 511 -12.18 -28.31 -17.71
N ASP A 512 -11.68 -27.27 -17.02
CA ASP A 512 -11.24 -27.33 -15.61
C ASP A 512 -11.30 -25.91 -14.97
N PRO A 513 -11.12 -25.76 -13.65
CA PRO A 513 -11.18 -24.46 -12.99
C PRO A 513 -10.05 -23.50 -13.37
N LEU A 514 -8.97 -23.97 -14.01
CA LEU A 514 -7.86 -23.13 -14.46
C LEU A 514 -8.06 -22.59 -15.88
N THR A 515 -9.09 -23.04 -16.60
CA THR A 515 -9.44 -22.54 -17.93
C THR A 515 -9.65 -21.02 -17.89
N PRO A 516 -8.85 -20.23 -18.65
CA PRO A 516 -9.00 -18.76 -18.62
C PRO A 516 -10.30 -18.33 -19.25
N ALA A 517 -11.31 -18.06 -18.43
CA ALA A 517 -12.64 -17.64 -18.86
C ALA A 517 -13.20 -16.52 -17.99
N VAL A 518 -13.99 -15.65 -18.59
CA VAL A 518 -14.72 -14.59 -17.89
C VAL A 518 -16.06 -14.34 -18.58
N ALA A 519 -17.11 -14.17 -17.81
CA ALA A 519 -18.44 -13.95 -18.36
C ALA A 519 -19.29 -13.05 -17.47
N VAL A 520 -20.29 -12.41 -18.09
CA VAL A 520 -21.37 -11.73 -17.39
C VAL A 520 -22.67 -12.50 -17.59
N GLY A 521 -23.40 -12.74 -16.51
CA GLY A 521 -24.64 -13.50 -16.56
C GLY A 521 -25.42 -13.51 -15.25
N ASP A 522 -26.49 -14.31 -15.25
CA ASP A 522 -27.32 -14.57 -14.08
C ASP A 522 -26.97 -15.92 -13.48
N PHE A 523 -27.08 -16.02 -12.15
CA PHE A 523 -26.92 -17.28 -11.45
C PHE A 523 -27.98 -17.51 -10.38
N ASP A 524 -28.34 -18.79 -10.19
CA ASP A 524 -29.31 -19.25 -9.19
C ASP A 524 -28.79 -20.54 -8.53
N PHE A 525 -28.37 -20.44 -7.25
CA PHE A 525 -28.02 -21.60 -6.42
C PHE A 525 -29.27 -22.25 -5.81
N PRO A 526 -29.26 -23.58 -5.60
CA PRO A 526 -30.33 -24.27 -4.90
C PRO A 526 -30.40 -23.84 -3.43
N GLU A 527 -31.54 -23.95 -2.79
CA GLU A 527 -31.74 -23.64 -1.37
C GLU A 527 -30.84 -24.50 -0.44
N THR A 528 -30.48 -25.68 -0.88
CA THR A 528 -29.59 -26.63 -0.20
C THR A 528 -28.14 -26.19 -0.21
N CYS A 529 -27.73 -25.21 -1.04
CA CYS A 529 -26.35 -24.74 -1.05
C CYS A 529 -26.06 -23.96 0.23
N TYR A 530 -25.15 -24.50 1.04
CA TYR A 530 -24.78 -23.91 2.33
C TYR A 530 -23.96 -22.62 2.17
N CYS A 531 -22.98 -22.63 1.25
CA CYS A 531 -22.10 -21.49 0.98
C CYS A 531 -21.93 -21.28 -0.52
N PRO A 532 -22.69 -20.36 -1.15
CA PRO A 532 -22.48 -19.92 -2.53
C PRO A 532 -21.10 -19.29 -2.71
N ASN A 533 -20.50 -19.44 -3.91
CA ASN A 533 -19.14 -18.96 -4.18
C ASN A 533 -19.04 -17.71 -5.06
N ILE A 534 -20.15 -17.28 -5.69
CA ILE A 534 -20.11 -16.10 -6.57
C ILE A 534 -20.29 -14.82 -5.75
N PRO A 535 -19.29 -13.93 -5.76
CA PRO A 535 -19.36 -12.68 -5.01
C PRO A 535 -20.22 -11.65 -5.74
N VAL A 536 -21.05 -10.93 -5.00
CA VAL A 536 -21.84 -9.80 -5.50
C VAL A 536 -21.53 -8.55 -4.69
N LEU A 537 -21.19 -7.46 -5.37
CA LEU A 537 -20.94 -6.17 -4.74
C LEU A 537 -22.26 -5.41 -4.62
N ALA A 538 -22.69 -5.16 -3.38
CA ALA A 538 -23.89 -4.36 -3.13
C ALA A 538 -23.63 -2.86 -3.39
N SER A 539 -24.69 -2.08 -3.56
CA SER A 539 -24.60 -0.65 -3.88
C SER A 539 -23.89 0.21 -2.83
N ASP A 540 -23.74 -0.29 -1.61
CA ASP A 540 -22.98 0.36 -0.52
C ASP A 540 -21.51 -0.06 -0.45
N GLY A 541 -21.03 -0.82 -1.45
CA GLY A 541 -19.65 -1.30 -1.57
C GLY A 541 -19.32 -2.54 -0.74
N ILE A 542 -20.31 -3.16 -0.10
CA ILE A 542 -20.10 -4.42 0.64
C ILE A 542 -20.27 -5.62 -0.29
N LYS A 543 -19.35 -6.56 -0.15
CA LYS A 543 -19.37 -7.82 -0.88
C LYS A 543 -20.10 -8.89 -0.06
N ILE A 544 -21.05 -9.56 -0.70
CA ILE A 544 -21.80 -10.69 -0.14
C ILE A 544 -21.79 -11.87 -1.14
N TYR A 545 -22.26 -13.02 -0.70
CA TYR A 545 -22.37 -14.24 -1.49
C TYR A 545 -23.82 -14.77 -1.43
N PRO A 546 -24.72 -14.18 -2.23
CA PRO A 546 -26.14 -14.52 -2.21
C PRO A 546 -26.43 -15.77 -3.02
N ARG A 547 -27.65 -16.33 -2.87
CA ARG A 547 -28.14 -17.46 -3.71
C ARG A 547 -28.44 -17.04 -5.15
N HIS A 548 -28.88 -15.81 -5.34
CA HIS A 548 -29.28 -15.31 -6.66
C HIS A 548 -28.54 -14.02 -7.01
N GLY A 549 -28.03 -13.93 -8.23
CA GLY A 549 -27.43 -12.73 -8.77
C GLY A 549 -27.84 -12.47 -10.20
N ARG A 550 -27.94 -11.20 -10.59
CA ARG A 550 -28.30 -10.78 -11.93
C ARG A 550 -27.24 -9.87 -12.50
N HIS A 551 -26.82 -10.14 -13.72
CA HIS A 551 -25.76 -9.37 -14.42
C HIS A 551 -24.46 -9.29 -13.64
N ILE A 552 -23.96 -10.42 -13.19
CA ILE A 552 -22.75 -10.53 -12.39
C ILE A 552 -21.60 -11.02 -13.26
N TYR A 553 -20.46 -10.36 -13.14
CA TYR A 553 -19.21 -10.81 -13.76
C TYR A 553 -18.59 -11.93 -12.94
N MET A 554 -18.21 -13.01 -13.61
CA MET A 554 -17.73 -14.25 -13.01
C MET A 554 -16.47 -14.73 -13.73
N THR A 555 -15.50 -15.22 -12.97
CA THR A 555 -14.30 -15.86 -13.52
C THR A 555 -14.52 -17.36 -13.76
N GLY A 556 -13.63 -18.01 -14.52
CA GLY A 556 -13.66 -19.46 -14.74
C GLY A 556 -13.78 -20.28 -13.46
N PRO A 557 -12.90 -20.09 -12.44
CA PRO A 557 -13.01 -20.79 -11.16
C PRO A 557 -14.35 -20.57 -10.45
N ASP A 558 -14.88 -19.32 -10.45
CA ASP A 558 -16.17 -19.02 -9.83
C ASP A 558 -17.31 -19.78 -10.51
N MET A 559 -17.35 -19.80 -11.84
CA MET A 559 -18.35 -20.50 -12.63
C MET A 559 -18.24 -22.02 -12.47
N TYR A 560 -17.02 -22.56 -12.50
CA TYR A 560 -16.77 -24.00 -12.38
C TYR A 560 -17.28 -24.53 -11.03
N LEU A 561 -16.88 -23.92 -9.91
CA LEU A 561 -17.33 -24.35 -8.58
C LEU A 561 -18.84 -24.15 -8.42
N ALA A 562 -19.40 -23.06 -8.92
CA ALA A 562 -20.84 -22.82 -8.83
C ALA A 562 -21.66 -23.92 -9.49
N LEU A 563 -21.24 -24.43 -10.66
CA LEU A 563 -21.89 -25.55 -11.33
C LEU A 563 -21.80 -26.83 -10.47
N LEU A 564 -20.67 -27.12 -9.84
CA LEU A 564 -20.50 -28.26 -8.93
C LEU A 564 -21.35 -28.15 -7.67
N LEU A 565 -21.62 -26.92 -7.20
CA LEU A 565 -22.53 -26.63 -6.10
C LEU A 565 -24.02 -26.58 -6.54
N GLY A 566 -24.33 -26.98 -7.79
CA GLY A 566 -25.68 -27.12 -8.33
C GLY A 566 -26.29 -25.81 -8.85
N ALA A 567 -25.49 -24.73 -9.03
CA ALA A 567 -26.01 -23.49 -9.57
C ALA A 567 -26.43 -23.60 -11.04
N LYS A 568 -27.46 -22.83 -11.39
CA LYS A 568 -27.91 -22.63 -12.76
C LYS A 568 -27.36 -21.29 -13.22
N ILE A 569 -26.50 -21.31 -14.23
CA ILE A 569 -25.87 -20.10 -14.75
C ILE A 569 -26.30 -19.85 -16.19
N THR A 570 -26.75 -18.62 -16.48
CA THR A 570 -27.08 -18.17 -17.83
C THR A 570 -26.15 -17.05 -18.24
N ILE A 571 -25.32 -17.28 -19.25
CA ILE A 571 -24.32 -16.33 -19.73
C ILE A 571 -24.94 -15.40 -20.77
N PHE A 572 -24.84 -14.11 -20.62
CA PHE A 572 -25.25 -13.13 -21.63
C PHE A 572 -24.13 -12.83 -22.62
N ARG A 573 -22.92 -12.68 -22.11
CA ARG A 573 -21.70 -12.53 -22.88
C ARG A 573 -20.50 -13.01 -22.07
N GLY A 574 -19.51 -13.56 -22.74
CA GLY A 574 -18.28 -13.98 -22.07
C GLY A 574 -17.28 -14.57 -23.03
N PHE A 575 -16.10 -14.82 -22.55
CA PHE A 575 -14.93 -15.20 -23.32
C PHE A 575 -14.21 -16.40 -22.69
N ILE A 576 -13.78 -17.32 -23.53
CA ILE A 576 -12.88 -18.40 -23.19
C ILE A 576 -11.57 -18.14 -23.94
N CYS A 577 -10.49 -17.87 -23.19
CA CYS A 577 -9.18 -17.55 -23.74
C CYS A 577 -8.34 -18.82 -23.91
N GLN A 578 -7.45 -18.82 -24.91
CA GLN A 578 -6.51 -19.90 -25.14
C GLN A 578 -5.36 -19.81 -24.12
N VAL A 579 -4.93 -20.96 -23.59
CA VAL A 579 -3.76 -21.05 -22.73
C VAL A 579 -2.48 -20.91 -23.57
N LEU A 580 -1.55 -20.10 -23.10
CA LEU A 580 -0.21 -20.01 -23.67
C LEU A 580 0.61 -21.25 -23.32
N PHE A 581 1.26 -21.83 -24.31
CA PHE A 581 2.18 -22.96 -24.11
C PHE A 581 3.63 -22.52 -24.32
N LYS A 582 4.51 -22.97 -23.44
CA LYS A 582 5.96 -22.81 -23.54
C LYS A 582 6.62 -24.16 -23.38
N ASN A 583 7.40 -24.58 -24.39
CA ASN A 583 8.03 -25.90 -24.40
C ASN A 583 7.02 -27.04 -24.13
N GLU A 584 5.90 -27.03 -24.85
CA GLU A 584 4.80 -28.00 -24.75
C GLU A 584 4.05 -28.08 -23.40
N LYS A 585 4.40 -27.21 -22.45
CA LYS A 585 3.73 -27.11 -21.15
C LYS A 585 2.92 -25.80 -21.05
N PRO A 586 1.79 -25.81 -20.34
CA PRO A 586 1.07 -24.58 -20.02
C PRO A 586 1.98 -23.54 -19.35
N SER A 587 1.96 -22.33 -19.85
CA SER A 587 2.80 -21.23 -19.32
C SER A 587 2.22 -20.69 -18.01
N GLN A 588 3.12 -20.42 -17.04
CA GLN A 588 2.81 -19.93 -15.69
C GLN A 588 3.88 -18.92 -15.26
N CYS A 589 3.91 -17.74 -15.87
CA CYS A 589 4.94 -16.73 -15.60
C CYS A 589 4.93 -16.23 -14.14
N LEU A 590 3.77 -16.15 -13.50
CA LEU A 590 3.67 -15.78 -12.09
C LEU A 590 4.28 -16.83 -11.16
N SER A 591 4.15 -18.12 -11.52
CA SER A 591 4.78 -19.21 -10.79
C SER A 591 6.30 -18.99 -10.69
N HIS A 592 6.95 -18.71 -11.83
CA HIS A 592 8.38 -18.42 -11.86
C HIS A 592 8.77 -17.20 -11.02
N ALA A 593 7.99 -16.10 -11.12
CA ALA A 593 8.29 -14.86 -10.42
C ALA A 593 8.11 -14.98 -8.89
N VAL A 594 7.07 -15.69 -8.45
CA VAL A 594 6.79 -15.84 -7.01
C VAL A 594 7.69 -16.90 -6.38
N ALA A 595 8.01 -17.98 -7.08
CA ALA A 595 8.91 -19.02 -6.59
C ALA A 595 10.29 -18.45 -6.22
N ASN A 596 10.84 -17.57 -7.06
CA ASN A 596 12.12 -16.89 -6.76
C ASN A 596 12.09 -16.12 -5.43
N LEU A 597 11.01 -15.35 -5.17
CA LEU A 597 10.87 -14.60 -3.93
C LEU A 597 10.65 -15.50 -2.70
N VAL A 598 9.85 -16.56 -2.85
CA VAL A 598 9.62 -17.56 -1.80
C VAL A 598 10.92 -18.28 -1.46
N GLN A 599 11.69 -18.67 -2.48
CA GLN A 599 12.97 -19.32 -2.34
C GLN A 599 13.99 -18.45 -1.61
N ASP A 600 14.09 -17.17 -1.99
CA ASP A 600 14.96 -16.19 -1.33
C ASP A 600 14.58 -16.02 0.14
N ARG A 601 13.28 -16.01 0.46
CA ARG A 601 12.81 -15.95 1.85
C ARG A 601 13.19 -17.22 2.63
N MET A 602 13.06 -18.41 2.06
CA MET A 602 13.45 -19.67 2.71
C MET A 602 14.96 -19.68 2.97
N THR A 603 15.76 -19.26 2.00
CA THR A 603 17.22 -19.11 2.15
C THR A 603 17.57 -18.12 3.27
N ALA A 604 16.88 -16.98 3.31
CA ALA A 604 17.09 -15.98 4.36
C ALA A 604 16.72 -16.52 5.77
N LYS A 605 15.63 -17.30 5.85
CA LYS A 605 15.18 -17.91 7.11
C LYS A 605 16.20 -18.89 7.70
N VAL A 606 16.86 -19.66 6.83
CA VAL A 606 17.93 -20.58 7.24
C VAL A 606 19.20 -19.83 7.61
N LYS A 607 19.62 -18.87 6.78
CA LYS A 607 20.90 -18.18 6.92
C LYS A 607 20.92 -17.13 8.04
N TYR A 608 19.85 -16.36 8.20
CA TYR A 608 19.78 -15.19 9.08
C TYR A 608 18.83 -15.36 10.28
N LYS A 609 18.27 -16.55 10.48
CA LYS A 609 17.24 -16.87 11.50
C LYS A 609 15.88 -16.20 11.25
N ASN A 610 14.87 -16.71 11.93
CA ASN A 610 13.54 -16.12 11.93
C ASN A 610 13.58 -14.70 12.53
N ASN A 611 12.75 -13.80 11.97
CA ASN A 611 12.61 -12.41 12.40
C ASN A 611 13.86 -11.53 12.16
N SER A 612 14.78 -11.94 11.31
CA SER A 612 15.82 -11.02 10.82
C SER A 612 15.21 -9.96 9.90
N LEU A 613 15.89 -8.81 9.78
CA LEU A 613 15.46 -7.72 8.89
C LEU A 613 15.14 -8.22 7.47
N ILE A 614 15.97 -9.11 6.95
CA ILE A 614 15.88 -9.63 5.59
C ILE A 614 14.70 -10.58 5.44
N GLU A 615 14.53 -11.52 6.38
CA GLU A 615 13.42 -12.46 6.36
C GLU A 615 12.07 -11.73 6.45
N GLU A 616 11.94 -10.77 7.37
CA GLU A 616 10.72 -9.97 7.54
C GLU A 616 10.46 -9.07 6.32
N SER A 617 11.51 -8.51 5.69
CA SER A 617 11.37 -7.73 4.46
C SER A 617 10.92 -8.60 3.28
N LEU A 618 11.54 -9.77 3.09
CA LEU A 618 11.13 -10.74 2.07
C LEU A 618 9.72 -11.26 2.29
N LYS A 619 9.33 -11.52 3.53
CA LYS A 619 7.96 -11.89 3.89
C LYS A 619 6.97 -10.80 3.47
N THR A 620 7.29 -9.55 3.75
CA THR A 620 6.48 -8.41 3.32
C THR A 620 6.41 -8.31 1.80
N MET A 621 7.51 -8.55 1.09
CA MET A 621 7.55 -8.58 -0.38
C MET A 621 6.68 -9.70 -0.94
N VAL A 622 6.84 -10.94 -0.46
CA VAL A 622 6.03 -12.10 -0.90
C VAL A 622 4.54 -11.86 -0.67
N CYS A 623 4.16 -11.36 0.52
CA CYS A 623 2.77 -11.04 0.82
C CYS A 623 2.20 -9.90 -0.05
N SER A 624 3.07 -9.02 -0.57
CA SER A 624 2.69 -7.89 -1.42
C SER A 624 2.50 -8.26 -2.89
N CYS A 625 3.04 -9.38 -3.36
CA CYS A 625 3.06 -9.77 -4.78
C CYS A 625 1.66 -9.74 -5.40
N TYR A 626 0.73 -10.43 -4.76
CA TYR A 626 -0.67 -10.44 -5.20
C TYR A 626 -1.26 -9.03 -5.26
N GLY A 627 -1.08 -8.23 -4.19
CA GLY A 627 -1.59 -6.86 -4.15
C GLY A 627 -1.04 -5.97 -5.27
N LYS A 628 0.14 -6.29 -5.81
CA LYS A 628 0.74 -5.57 -6.93
C LYS A 628 0.19 -5.98 -8.30
N THR A 629 -0.24 -7.22 -8.47
CA THR A 629 -1.00 -7.61 -9.67
C THR A 629 -2.38 -6.96 -9.70
N ALA A 630 -2.95 -6.69 -8.53
CA ALA A 630 -4.25 -6.08 -8.34
C ALA A 630 -4.24 -4.54 -8.19
N GLN A 631 -3.05 -3.92 -8.18
CA GLN A 631 -2.94 -2.47 -7.97
C GLN A 631 -3.65 -1.70 -9.10
N ASN A 632 -4.64 -0.89 -8.73
CA ASN A 632 -5.47 -0.11 -9.64
C ASN A 632 -6.32 -0.93 -10.64
N VAL A 633 -6.58 -2.20 -10.36
CA VAL A 633 -7.63 -2.97 -11.04
C VAL A 633 -9.00 -2.34 -10.71
N SER A 634 -9.30 -2.10 -9.44
CA SER A 634 -10.39 -1.19 -9.04
C SER A 634 -9.80 0.20 -8.81
N PRO A 635 -10.25 1.24 -9.53
CA PRO A 635 -9.68 2.59 -9.43
C PRO A 635 -9.67 3.10 -8.00
N LYS A 636 -8.50 3.51 -7.54
CA LYS A 636 -8.29 4.15 -6.24
C LYS A 636 -7.67 5.51 -6.44
N THR A 637 -8.11 6.46 -5.64
CA THR A 637 -7.56 7.82 -5.68
C THR A 637 -6.62 8.07 -4.51
N ARG A 638 -5.59 8.87 -4.76
CA ARG A 638 -4.68 9.42 -3.76
C ARG A 638 -4.67 10.94 -3.83
N TYR A 639 -4.33 11.60 -2.72
CA TYR A 639 -4.11 13.05 -2.75
C TYR A 639 -2.79 13.37 -3.46
N SER A 640 -2.84 14.24 -4.44
CA SER A 640 -1.67 14.76 -5.15
C SER A 640 -1.50 16.24 -4.81
N ALA A 641 -0.42 16.56 -4.12
CA ALA A 641 -0.08 17.94 -3.79
C ALA A 641 0.23 18.77 -5.03
N LYS A 642 0.73 18.14 -6.11
CA LYS A 642 0.99 18.79 -7.41
C LYS A 642 -0.28 19.35 -8.06
N PHE A 643 -1.39 18.60 -7.96
CA PHE A 643 -2.67 18.98 -8.56
C PHE A 643 -3.66 19.56 -7.53
N MET A 644 -3.27 19.67 -6.26
CA MET A 644 -4.11 20.14 -5.14
C MET A 644 -5.47 19.41 -5.09
N GLY A 645 -5.46 18.11 -5.33
CA GLY A 645 -6.67 17.30 -5.41
C GLY A 645 -6.40 15.80 -5.47
N ARG A 646 -7.46 15.01 -5.60
CA ARG A 646 -7.35 13.55 -5.73
C ARG A 646 -7.06 13.18 -7.18
N THR A 647 -6.08 12.32 -7.37
CA THR A 647 -5.72 11.71 -8.66
C THR A 647 -5.76 10.20 -8.54
N ASP A 648 -5.97 9.52 -9.66
CA ASP A 648 -5.95 8.07 -9.69
C ASP A 648 -4.57 7.52 -9.30
N THR A 649 -4.57 6.39 -8.62
CA THR A 649 -3.35 5.65 -8.33
C THR A 649 -2.86 4.98 -9.61
N GLU A 650 -1.59 5.11 -9.93
CA GLU A 650 -1.03 4.45 -11.12
C GLU A 650 -0.96 2.92 -10.94
N PRO A 651 -1.16 2.14 -12.02
CA PRO A 651 -0.95 0.71 -12.01
C PRO A 651 0.52 0.36 -11.72
N SER A 652 0.76 -0.82 -11.18
CA SER A 652 2.12 -1.33 -10.99
C SER A 652 2.71 -1.87 -12.30
N SER A 653 4.01 -2.18 -12.29
CA SER A 653 4.65 -2.84 -13.43
C SER A 653 4.05 -4.20 -13.77
N VAL A 654 3.43 -4.87 -12.78
CA VAL A 654 2.84 -6.21 -12.90
C VAL A 654 1.32 -6.22 -12.77
N THR A 655 0.65 -5.07 -12.81
CA THR A 655 -0.82 -5.03 -12.79
C THR A 655 -1.39 -5.81 -13.97
N SER A 656 -2.27 -6.76 -13.67
CA SER A 656 -3.00 -7.56 -14.65
C SER A 656 -4.34 -7.99 -14.06
N PRO A 657 -5.46 -7.48 -14.58
CA PRO A 657 -6.79 -7.82 -14.10
C PRO A 657 -7.07 -9.31 -14.12
N TYR A 658 -6.66 -10.01 -15.18
CA TYR A 658 -6.78 -11.46 -15.30
C TYR A 658 -6.09 -12.19 -14.14
N HIS A 659 -4.79 -11.97 -13.95
CA HIS A 659 -4.02 -12.65 -12.91
C HIS A 659 -4.52 -12.32 -11.51
N ALA A 660 -4.93 -11.06 -11.27
CA ALA A 660 -5.49 -10.63 -10.01
C ALA A 660 -6.83 -11.31 -9.70
N ALA A 661 -7.75 -11.35 -10.67
CA ALA A 661 -9.07 -11.96 -10.52
C ALA A 661 -8.96 -13.47 -10.29
N TYR A 662 -8.12 -14.17 -11.07
CA TYR A 662 -7.92 -15.60 -10.92
C TYR A 662 -7.28 -15.98 -9.60
N THR A 663 -6.24 -15.25 -9.20
CA THR A 663 -5.58 -15.50 -7.90
C THR A 663 -6.55 -15.44 -6.73
N THR A 664 -7.42 -14.44 -6.70
CA THR A 664 -8.42 -14.34 -5.60
C THR A 664 -9.56 -15.31 -5.75
N ALA A 665 -9.99 -15.61 -6.96
CA ALA A 665 -11.06 -16.57 -7.22
C ALA A 665 -10.66 -17.98 -6.77
N LEU A 666 -9.45 -18.43 -7.10
CA LEU A 666 -8.95 -19.75 -6.68
C LEU A 666 -8.91 -19.88 -5.15
N VAL A 667 -8.41 -18.86 -4.43
CA VAL A 667 -8.40 -18.88 -2.95
C VAL A 667 -9.83 -18.94 -2.39
N ARG A 668 -10.75 -18.13 -2.91
CA ARG A 668 -12.17 -18.16 -2.49
C ARG A 668 -12.81 -19.51 -2.76
N CYS A 669 -12.60 -20.05 -3.96
CA CYS A 669 -13.17 -21.34 -4.35
C CYS A 669 -12.64 -22.47 -3.47
N MET A 670 -11.34 -22.49 -3.16
CA MET A 670 -10.75 -23.48 -2.25
C MET A 670 -11.39 -23.44 -0.87
N LEU A 671 -11.53 -22.24 -0.27
CA LEU A 671 -12.16 -22.07 1.04
C LEU A 671 -13.64 -22.52 1.01
N ILE A 672 -14.40 -22.04 0.04
CA ILE A 672 -15.83 -22.31 -0.06
C ILE A 672 -16.12 -23.77 -0.37
N ALA A 673 -15.29 -24.39 -1.20
CA ALA A 673 -15.37 -25.83 -1.49
C ALA A 673 -15.18 -26.65 -0.21
N CYS A 674 -14.13 -26.37 0.59
CA CYS A 674 -13.93 -27.05 1.87
C CYS A 674 -15.09 -26.81 2.84
N ILE A 675 -15.62 -25.58 2.93
CA ILE A 675 -16.73 -25.25 3.83
C ILE A 675 -18.00 -26.06 3.50
N ASN A 676 -18.35 -26.20 2.21
CA ASN A 676 -19.51 -27.00 1.81
C ASN A 676 -19.27 -28.49 2.14
N GLN A 677 -18.09 -29.05 1.82
CA GLN A 677 -17.79 -30.46 2.14
C GLN A 677 -17.74 -30.73 3.65
N LEU A 678 -17.22 -29.79 4.46
CA LEU A 678 -17.24 -29.92 5.93
C LEU A 678 -18.66 -29.90 6.46
N HIS A 679 -19.50 -29.02 5.95
CA HIS A 679 -20.92 -28.97 6.32
C HIS A 679 -21.64 -30.28 5.98
N ASP A 680 -21.41 -30.81 4.76
CA ASP A 680 -22.01 -32.09 4.32
C ASP A 680 -21.52 -33.29 5.16
N ALA A 681 -20.30 -33.20 5.70
CA ALA A 681 -19.72 -34.17 6.60
C ALA A 681 -20.16 -34.00 8.09
N GLY A 682 -20.99 -32.97 8.38
CA GLY A 682 -21.51 -32.73 9.74
C GLY A 682 -20.61 -31.91 10.64
N TYR A 683 -19.57 -31.23 10.09
CA TYR A 683 -18.70 -30.34 10.84
C TYR A 683 -19.13 -28.88 10.69
N ASN A 684 -18.89 -28.10 11.73
CA ASN A 684 -19.20 -26.67 11.75
C ASN A 684 -17.98 -25.84 11.32
N VAL A 685 -18.22 -24.82 10.50
CA VAL A 685 -17.29 -23.72 10.27
C VAL A 685 -17.89 -22.48 10.92
N TYR A 686 -17.13 -21.79 11.79
CA TYR A 686 -17.63 -20.67 12.59
C TYR A 686 -17.35 -19.34 11.92
N SER A 687 -16.14 -19.12 11.47
CA SER A 687 -15.71 -17.89 10.86
C SER A 687 -14.67 -18.14 9.79
N VAL A 688 -14.71 -17.35 8.71
CA VAL A 688 -13.71 -17.38 7.65
C VAL A 688 -13.12 -15.98 7.45
N THR A 689 -11.80 -15.92 7.36
CA THR A 689 -11.04 -14.67 7.17
C THR A 689 -9.99 -14.82 6.09
N THR A 690 -10.31 -14.37 4.90
CA THR A 690 -9.40 -14.17 3.74
C THR A 690 -8.71 -15.43 3.22
N ASP A 691 -7.97 -16.15 4.07
CA ASP A 691 -7.09 -17.28 3.72
C ASP A 691 -7.18 -18.45 4.70
N GLY A 692 -8.10 -18.38 5.70
CA GLY A 692 -8.31 -19.41 6.68
C GLY A 692 -9.71 -19.42 7.26
N PHE A 693 -10.01 -20.44 8.06
CA PHE A 693 -11.27 -20.57 8.77
C PHE A 693 -11.11 -21.29 10.12
N ILE A 694 -12.06 -21.02 11.02
CA ILE A 694 -12.18 -21.70 12.32
C ILE A 694 -13.25 -22.78 12.21
N THR A 695 -12.90 -24.02 12.60
CA THR A 695 -13.79 -25.19 12.52
C THR A 695 -13.60 -26.13 13.71
N ASN A 696 -14.62 -26.96 14.02
CA ASN A 696 -14.50 -28.07 14.94
C ASN A 696 -14.01 -29.38 14.26
N ALA A 697 -13.80 -29.36 12.94
CA ALA A 697 -13.26 -30.51 12.22
C ALA A 697 -11.78 -30.74 12.58
N PRO A 698 -11.36 -32.00 12.84
CA PRO A 698 -9.94 -32.33 12.99
C PRO A 698 -9.12 -31.94 11.75
N THR A 699 -7.86 -31.58 11.98
CA THR A 699 -6.95 -31.15 10.89
C THR A 699 -6.83 -32.21 9.78
N ASP A 700 -6.81 -33.49 10.15
CA ASP A 700 -6.67 -34.58 9.18
C ASP A 700 -7.92 -34.73 8.30
N VAL A 701 -9.12 -34.48 8.84
CA VAL A 701 -10.35 -34.41 8.05
C VAL A 701 -10.25 -33.31 7.02
N VAL A 702 -9.85 -32.08 7.43
CA VAL A 702 -9.70 -30.96 6.49
C VAL A 702 -8.65 -31.25 5.42
N ARG A 703 -7.53 -31.87 5.77
CA ARG A 703 -6.47 -32.27 4.83
C ARG A 703 -6.88 -33.34 3.85
N SER A 704 -7.85 -34.19 4.22
CA SER A 704 -8.36 -35.25 3.36
C SER A 704 -9.42 -34.82 2.35
N LEU A 705 -9.94 -33.57 2.47
CA LEU A 705 -10.97 -33.07 1.56
C LEU A 705 -10.39 -32.88 0.16
N ASP A 706 -11.12 -33.33 -0.83
CA ASP A 706 -10.81 -33.07 -2.25
C ASP A 706 -11.12 -31.63 -2.67
N ALA A 707 -12.03 -30.98 -1.98
CA ALA A 707 -12.51 -29.63 -2.28
C ALA A 707 -12.90 -29.46 -3.75
N TYR A 708 -13.65 -30.44 -4.31
CA TYR A 708 -14.04 -30.48 -5.73
C TYR A 708 -12.87 -30.33 -6.71
N GLY A 709 -11.70 -30.92 -6.38
CA GLY A 709 -10.46 -30.87 -7.16
C GLY A 709 -9.54 -29.67 -6.87
N PHE A 710 -9.97 -28.67 -6.08
CA PHE A 710 -9.13 -27.51 -5.74
C PHE A 710 -7.97 -27.88 -4.82
N THR A 711 -8.10 -28.89 -3.98
CA THR A 711 -6.99 -29.40 -3.15
C THR A 711 -5.79 -29.81 -4.00
N GLN A 712 -5.99 -30.53 -5.10
CA GLN A 712 -4.92 -30.95 -5.99
C GLN A 712 -4.25 -29.73 -6.67
N ILE A 713 -5.01 -28.71 -7.03
CA ILE A 713 -4.48 -27.48 -7.62
C ILE A 713 -3.54 -26.79 -6.63
N PHE A 714 -3.97 -26.64 -5.36
CA PHE A 714 -3.15 -26.00 -4.32
C PHE A 714 -1.94 -26.86 -3.94
N GLN A 715 -2.06 -28.20 -3.93
CA GLN A 715 -0.90 -29.10 -3.74
C GLN A 715 0.14 -28.90 -4.83
N ASN A 716 -0.28 -28.81 -6.10
CA ASN A 716 0.62 -28.55 -7.23
C ASN A 716 1.30 -27.18 -7.08
N GLY A 717 0.56 -26.14 -6.68
CA GLY A 717 1.11 -24.81 -6.41
C GLY A 717 2.15 -24.83 -5.27
N ARG A 718 1.87 -25.55 -4.18
CA ARG A 718 2.84 -25.74 -3.07
C ARG A 718 4.09 -26.47 -3.54
N TYR A 719 3.93 -27.54 -4.28
CA TYR A 719 5.06 -28.27 -4.86
C TYR A 719 5.95 -27.36 -5.72
N ILE A 720 5.35 -26.54 -6.61
CA ILE A 720 6.10 -25.61 -7.46
C ILE A 720 6.90 -24.61 -6.61
N LEU A 721 6.31 -24.06 -5.57
CA LEU A 721 6.96 -23.07 -4.71
C LEU A 721 8.07 -23.64 -3.84
N ASN A 722 8.04 -24.95 -3.55
CA ASN A 722 8.95 -25.60 -2.59
C ASN A 722 9.91 -26.59 -3.23
N GLN A 723 10.10 -26.56 -4.56
CA GLN A 723 10.93 -27.53 -5.30
C GLN A 723 12.37 -27.69 -4.76
N THR A 724 12.87 -26.75 -3.98
CA THR A 724 14.22 -26.79 -3.41
C THR A 724 14.23 -27.00 -1.90
N SER A 725 13.06 -27.29 -1.29
CA SER A 725 12.92 -27.47 0.16
C SER A 725 12.75 -28.95 0.49
N ASP A 726 13.69 -29.50 1.26
CA ASP A 726 13.62 -30.88 1.79
C ASP A 726 12.61 -31.06 2.92
N LEU A 727 11.87 -30.00 3.31
CA LEU A 727 10.89 -30.01 4.38
C LEU A 727 9.54 -30.55 3.88
N CYS A 728 9.18 -31.77 4.25
CA CYS A 728 7.88 -32.39 3.91
C CYS A 728 6.68 -31.52 4.29
N GLU A 729 6.76 -30.79 5.42
CA GLU A 729 5.70 -29.86 5.86
C GLU A 729 5.52 -28.64 4.94
N ALA A 730 6.55 -28.28 4.15
CA ALA A 730 6.44 -27.14 3.23
C ALA A 730 5.40 -27.37 2.11
N ASN A 731 5.03 -28.62 1.83
CA ASN A 731 4.06 -29.00 0.78
C ASN A 731 2.63 -29.12 1.30
N LEU A 732 2.39 -28.96 2.62
CA LEU A 732 1.05 -29.00 3.17
C LEU A 732 0.24 -27.79 2.70
N VAL A 733 -1.00 -28.03 2.32
CA VAL A 733 -1.95 -26.97 1.93
C VAL A 733 -2.48 -26.23 3.16
N TRP A 734 -2.83 -27.00 4.22
CA TRP A 734 -3.41 -26.49 5.43
C TRP A 734 -2.44 -26.48 6.59
N GLN A 735 -2.34 -25.37 7.31
CA GLN A 735 -1.53 -25.19 8.50
C GLN A 735 -2.40 -24.78 9.70
N PRO A 736 -2.41 -25.57 10.81
CA PRO A 736 -3.04 -25.16 12.05
C PRO A 736 -2.26 -23.99 12.68
N LYS A 737 -2.99 -22.99 13.17
CA LYS A 737 -2.45 -21.80 13.84
C LYS A 737 -2.74 -21.83 15.33
N HIS A 738 -4.00 -22.00 15.69
CA HIS A 738 -4.47 -21.92 17.06
C HIS A 738 -5.49 -23.02 17.34
N PHE A 739 -5.47 -23.51 18.59
CA PHE A 739 -6.48 -24.41 19.14
C PHE A 739 -7.24 -23.64 20.22
N ASN A 740 -8.57 -23.65 20.16
CA ASN A 740 -9.41 -22.92 21.08
C ASN A 740 -10.45 -23.85 21.70
N ASP A 741 -10.67 -23.76 23.02
CA ASP A 741 -11.75 -24.47 23.71
C ASP A 741 -13.00 -23.60 23.84
N THR A 742 -12.82 -22.29 23.90
CA THR A 742 -13.92 -21.34 23.96
C THR A 742 -13.52 -20.07 23.23
N PHE A 743 -14.39 -19.53 22.38
CA PHE A 743 -14.15 -18.23 21.75
C PHE A 743 -15.46 -17.46 21.51
N LEU A 744 -15.33 -16.13 21.52
CA LEU A 744 -16.40 -15.20 21.20
C LEU A 744 -16.34 -14.86 19.72
N ASN A 745 -17.39 -15.13 18.95
CA ASN A 745 -17.50 -14.80 17.54
C ASN A 745 -18.65 -13.82 17.28
N ILE A 746 -18.33 -12.55 17.07
CA ILE A 746 -19.32 -11.48 16.84
C ILE A 746 -19.32 -11.04 15.38
N THR A 747 -18.12 -10.85 14.80
CA THR A 747 -17.92 -10.45 13.40
C THR A 747 -16.69 -11.13 12.85
N THR A 748 -16.52 -11.11 11.54
CA THR A 748 -15.35 -11.70 10.85
C THR A 748 -13.99 -11.15 11.27
N ARG A 749 -13.95 -10.05 12.02
CA ARG A 749 -12.73 -9.48 12.62
C ARG A 749 -12.97 -9.09 14.08
N GLY A 750 -13.93 -9.70 14.71
CA GLY A 750 -14.29 -9.55 16.09
C GLY A 750 -14.48 -10.91 16.75
N ASN A 751 -13.56 -11.83 16.46
CA ASN A 751 -13.47 -13.16 17.06
C ASN A 751 -12.27 -13.19 18.01
N VAL A 752 -12.51 -13.62 19.23
CA VAL A 752 -11.53 -13.58 20.32
C VAL A 752 -11.58 -14.91 21.08
N ALA A 753 -10.43 -15.57 21.14
CA ALA A 753 -10.31 -16.75 21.99
C ALA A 753 -10.21 -16.35 23.47
N ILE A 754 -10.79 -17.17 24.33
CA ILE A 754 -10.87 -16.91 25.77
C ILE A 754 -9.60 -17.39 26.47
N ASN A 755 -8.97 -18.44 25.97
CA ASN A 755 -7.71 -18.99 26.50
C ASN A 755 -6.47 -18.21 25.98
N ASP A 756 -5.28 -18.47 26.57
CA ASP A 756 -4.05 -17.74 26.29
C ASP A 756 -3.46 -17.95 24.88
N ALA A 757 -3.83 -19.02 24.21
CA ALA A 757 -3.27 -19.40 22.92
C ALA A 757 -4.05 -18.83 21.71
N GLY A 758 -5.05 -17.97 21.93
CA GLY A 758 -6.10 -17.77 20.97
C GLY A 758 -5.92 -16.66 19.96
N VAL A 759 -6.76 -16.74 18.93
CA VAL A 759 -6.96 -15.70 17.92
C VAL A 759 -7.43 -14.40 18.57
N LEU A 760 -6.81 -13.29 18.21
CA LEU A 760 -7.18 -11.96 18.64
C LEU A 760 -7.51 -11.10 17.44
N ALA A 761 -8.77 -10.98 17.09
CA ALA A 761 -9.25 -10.06 16.07
C ALA A 761 -10.33 -9.14 16.69
N HIS A 762 -9.94 -7.95 17.11
CA HIS A 762 -10.76 -7.05 17.91
C HIS A 762 -11.27 -5.80 17.17
N ASN A 763 -11.56 -5.90 15.89
CA ASN A 763 -12.12 -4.79 15.08
C ASN A 763 -11.39 -3.44 15.21
N SER A 764 -10.08 -3.46 15.43
CA SER A 764 -9.26 -2.27 15.69
C SER A 764 -9.59 -1.57 17.03
N TYR A 765 -10.26 -2.24 17.96
CA TYR A 765 -10.37 -1.76 19.32
C TYR A 765 -9.01 -1.83 20.01
N THR A 766 -8.59 -0.77 20.67
CA THR A 766 -7.37 -0.73 21.48
C THR A 766 -7.62 0.14 22.70
N THR A 767 -7.08 -0.25 23.84
CA THR A 767 -7.09 0.57 25.06
C THR A 767 -6.04 1.70 25.03
N GLY A 768 -5.23 1.77 23.96
CA GLY A 768 -4.25 2.84 23.73
C GLY A 768 -2.84 2.51 24.17
N GLU A 769 -2.61 1.74 25.22
CA GLU A 769 -1.25 1.55 25.79
C GLU A 769 -0.59 0.23 25.44
N THR A 770 -1.37 -0.83 25.18
CA THR A 770 -0.84 -2.20 25.08
C THR A 770 -1.46 -2.99 23.93
N LYS A 771 -1.36 -2.45 22.72
CA LYS A 771 -1.93 -3.07 21.52
C LYS A 771 -1.57 -4.56 21.37
N GLY A 772 -2.59 -5.42 21.38
CA GLY A 772 -2.43 -6.86 21.20
C GLY A 772 -2.03 -7.62 22.48
N SER A 773 -2.05 -6.96 23.62
CA SER A 773 -1.81 -7.59 24.91
C SER A 773 -3.02 -8.40 25.41
N ARG A 774 -2.82 -9.21 26.44
CA ARG A 774 -3.89 -9.89 27.17
C ARG A 774 -4.89 -8.90 27.78
N ALA A 775 -4.42 -7.75 28.27
CA ALA A 775 -5.27 -6.69 28.82
C ALA A 775 -6.18 -6.05 27.75
N ASP A 776 -5.68 -5.83 26.53
CA ASP A 776 -6.51 -5.38 25.40
C ASP A 776 -7.61 -6.38 25.05
N ARG A 777 -7.29 -7.68 25.09
CA ARG A 777 -8.25 -8.75 24.84
C ARG A 777 -9.34 -8.78 25.88
N ASP A 778 -8.96 -8.75 27.17
CA ASP A 778 -9.91 -8.73 28.29
C ASP A 778 -10.82 -7.51 28.22
N ALA A 779 -10.26 -6.32 27.98
CA ALA A 779 -11.02 -5.10 27.81
C ALA A 779 -12.02 -5.18 26.63
N TYR A 780 -11.61 -5.78 25.52
CA TYR A 780 -12.50 -5.98 24.38
C TYR A 780 -13.65 -6.91 24.69
N ILE A 781 -13.38 -8.06 25.33
CA ILE A 781 -14.41 -9.05 25.71
C ILE A 781 -15.42 -8.41 26.65
N ILE A 782 -14.94 -7.75 27.72
CA ILE A 782 -15.78 -7.07 28.70
C ILE A 782 -16.66 -6.02 28.01
N ALA A 783 -16.07 -5.21 27.14
CA ALA A 783 -16.78 -4.18 26.41
C ALA A 783 -17.86 -4.76 25.47
N VAL A 784 -17.60 -5.89 24.80
CA VAL A 784 -18.58 -6.58 23.96
C VAL A 784 -19.71 -7.17 24.79
N LEU A 785 -19.41 -7.77 25.92
CA LEU A 785 -20.42 -8.42 26.77
C LEU A 785 -21.29 -7.40 27.51
N ALA A 786 -20.68 -6.32 28.01
CA ALA A 786 -21.39 -5.25 28.76
C ALA A 786 -22.07 -4.20 27.89
N ARG A 787 -21.85 -4.21 26.55
CA ARG A 787 -22.31 -3.14 25.65
C ARG A 787 -23.78 -2.81 25.75
N GLU A 788 -24.07 -1.51 25.74
CA GLU A 788 -25.43 -0.95 25.64
C GLU A 788 -25.60 -0.06 24.41
N GLY A 789 -24.68 -0.13 23.42
CA GLY A 789 -24.69 0.73 22.25
C GLY A 789 -23.42 0.68 21.44
N CYS A 790 -22.81 1.86 21.21
CA CYS A 790 -21.52 1.95 20.56
C CYS A 790 -20.38 1.94 21.57
N LEU A 791 -19.30 1.26 21.23
CA LEU A 791 -18.07 1.30 22.00
C LEU A 791 -17.31 2.56 21.64
N GLU A 792 -16.89 3.34 22.61
CA GLU A 792 -16.04 4.51 22.40
C GLU A 792 -14.58 4.13 22.65
N CYS A 793 -13.71 4.41 21.71
CA CYS A 793 -12.27 4.32 21.91
C CYS A 793 -11.57 5.57 21.42
N SER A 794 -10.57 6.03 22.18
CA SER A 794 -9.71 7.12 21.75
C SER A 794 -8.73 6.62 20.69
N THR A 795 -8.60 7.37 19.61
CA THR A 795 -7.61 7.11 18.58
C THR A 795 -6.82 8.37 18.27
N LYS A 796 -5.51 8.23 18.13
CA LYS A 796 -4.64 9.32 17.69
C LYS A 796 -4.70 9.43 16.16
N ILE A 797 -5.11 10.59 15.67
CA ILE A 797 -5.15 10.91 14.24
C ILE A 797 -4.12 11.99 13.95
N TRP A 798 -3.30 11.74 12.95
CA TRP A 798 -2.31 12.70 12.46
C TRP A 798 -2.94 13.64 11.43
N THR A 799 -2.48 14.89 11.39
CA THR A 799 -2.82 15.86 10.35
C THR A 799 -2.70 15.22 8.96
N GLN A 800 -3.71 15.39 8.12
CA GLN A 800 -3.69 14.85 6.77
C GLN A 800 -2.69 15.61 5.89
N PHE A 801 -2.13 14.94 4.90
CA PHE A 801 -1.18 15.59 3.97
C PHE A 801 -1.82 16.75 3.20
N SER A 802 -3.10 16.65 2.84
CA SER A 802 -3.85 17.77 2.26
C SER A 802 -3.84 19.02 3.14
N ASP A 803 -4.01 18.85 4.46
CA ASP A 803 -4.01 20.01 5.38
C ASP A 803 -2.61 20.64 5.51
N LEU A 804 -1.55 19.81 5.47
CA LEU A 804 -0.17 20.31 5.44
C LEU A 804 0.11 21.18 4.21
N VAL A 805 -0.43 20.81 3.05
CA VAL A 805 -0.17 21.49 1.78
C VAL A 805 -1.13 22.67 1.58
N GLU A 806 -2.44 22.47 1.73
CA GLU A 806 -3.47 23.44 1.42
C GLU A 806 -3.60 24.50 2.50
N ARG A 807 -3.67 24.07 3.75
CA ARG A 807 -3.86 24.97 4.90
C ARG A 807 -2.56 25.46 5.49
N LYS A 808 -1.43 24.89 5.07
CA LYS A 808 -0.09 25.15 5.59
C LYS A 808 0.00 24.96 7.11
N ASN A 809 -0.79 24.02 7.63
CA ASN A 809 -0.74 23.63 9.01
C ASN A 809 0.53 22.79 9.28
N ASP A 810 1.02 22.85 10.49
CA ASP A 810 2.02 21.91 10.95
C ASP A 810 1.36 20.57 11.29
N ILE A 811 2.18 19.52 11.43
CA ILE A 811 1.68 18.21 11.80
C ILE A 811 1.34 18.22 13.29
N HIS A 812 0.12 17.84 13.60
CA HIS A 812 -0.34 17.66 14.97
C HIS A 812 -0.98 16.29 15.12
N VAL A 813 -0.93 15.77 16.33
CA VAL A 813 -1.64 14.56 16.71
C VAL A 813 -2.90 14.99 17.46
N PHE A 814 -4.05 14.58 16.94
CA PHE A 814 -5.34 14.81 17.57
C PHE A 814 -5.85 13.52 18.16
N GLU A 815 -6.36 13.57 19.37
CA GLU A 815 -7.16 12.49 19.91
C GLU A 815 -8.61 12.67 19.47
N THR A 816 -9.16 11.64 18.88
CA THR A 816 -10.57 11.59 18.47
C THR A 816 -11.24 10.37 19.05
N LEU A 817 -12.47 10.55 19.52
CA LEU A 817 -13.31 9.42 19.90
C LEU A 817 -13.86 8.74 18.66
N ARG A 818 -13.59 7.45 18.52
CA ARG A 818 -14.23 6.59 17.52
C ARG A 818 -15.36 5.82 18.18
N HIS A 819 -16.50 5.84 17.52
CA HIS A 819 -17.64 5.02 17.91
C HIS A 819 -17.60 3.72 17.10
N LEU A 820 -17.32 2.62 17.75
CA LEU A 820 -17.32 1.29 17.13
C LEU A 820 -18.69 0.67 17.32
N SER A 821 -19.37 0.38 16.21
CA SER A 821 -20.57 -0.43 16.25
C SER A 821 -20.18 -1.88 16.57
N MET A 822 -20.79 -2.44 17.62
CA MET A 822 -20.56 -3.81 18.06
C MET A 822 -21.69 -4.75 17.63
N ASN A 823 -22.52 -4.33 16.68
CA ASN A 823 -23.55 -5.20 16.13
C ASN A 823 -22.93 -6.44 15.49
N PHE A 824 -23.70 -7.52 15.45
CA PHE A 824 -23.30 -8.77 14.85
C PHE A 824 -22.93 -8.65 13.37
N ASP A 825 -22.21 -9.63 12.86
CA ASP A 825 -21.86 -9.71 11.43
C ASP A 825 -23.15 -9.66 10.57
N TYR A 826 -23.04 -8.95 9.45
CA TYR A 826 -24.17 -8.70 8.55
C TYR A 826 -23.97 -9.29 7.16
N LYS A 827 -22.90 -10.06 6.92
CA LYS A 827 -22.59 -10.60 5.59
C LYS A 827 -23.39 -11.85 5.27
N ARG A 828 -23.97 -12.48 6.27
CA ARG A 828 -24.90 -13.61 6.15
C ARG A 828 -26.16 -13.31 6.95
N CYS A 829 -27.26 -13.90 6.55
CA CYS A 829 -28.58 -13.71 7.17
C CYS A 829 -28.72 -14.58 8.41
N PRO A 830 -29.12 -14.04 9.57
CA PRO A 830 -29.43 -14.86 10.76
C PRO A 830 -30.53 -15.86 10.51
N ILE A 831 -30.40 -17.07 11.06
CA ILE A 831 -31.46 -18.08 11.14
C ILE A 831 -32.07 -17.96 12.53
N ILE A 832 -33.19 -17.24 12.64
CA ILE A 832 -33.81 -16.94 13.96
C ILE A 832 -34.27 -18.19 14.67
N GLU A 833 -34.65 -19.21 13.94
CA GLU A 833 -35.12 -20.50 14.43
C GLU A 833 -34.05 -21.27 15.23
N THR A 834 -32.75 -20.96 15.00
CA THR A 834 -31.62 -21.53 15.74
C THR A 834 -31.17 -20.63 16.88
N ALA A 835 -31.72 -19.43 16.99
CA ALA A 835 -31.21 -18.41 17.90
C ALA A 835 -31.62 -18.71 19.35
N ILE A 836 -30.64 -18.70 20.24
CA ILE A 836 -30.83 -18.84 21.70
C ILE A 836 -30.10 -17.70 22.42
N ASP A 837 -30.63 -17.31 23.58
CA ASP A 837 -29.97 -16.36 24.47
C ASP A 837 -29.06 -17.15 25.44
N THR A 838 -27.76 -17.08 25.23
CA THR A 838 -26.72 -17.77 25.99
C THR A 838 -26.22 -16.88 27.14
N PRO A 839 -26.40 -17.32 28.40
CA PRO A 839 -25.79 -16.65 29.55
C PRO A 839 -24.27 -16.80 29.50
N VAL A 840 -23.53 -15.72 29.67
CA VAL A 840 -22.07 -15.70 29.66
C VAL A 840 -21.57 -15.03 30.93
N HIS A 841 -20.71 -15.77 31.65
CA HIS A 841 -19.91 -15.26 32.74
C HIS A 841 -18.45 -15.15 32.30
N TYR A 842 -17.81 -14.01 32.47
CA TYR A 842 -16.41 -13.79 32.10
C TYR A 842 -15.66 -13.04 33.18
N ASP A 843 -14.54 -13.61 33.63
CA ASP A 843 -13.57 -12.99 34.51
C ASP A 843 -12.30 -12.63 33.74
N SER A 844 -11.81 -11.39 33.91
CA SER A 844 -10.54 -10.98 33.37
C SER A 844 -9.38 -11.81 33.94
N ALA A 845 -8.32 -11.96 33.20
CA ALA A 845 -7.16 -12.76 33.58
C ALA A 845 -6.49 -12.32 34.90
N ASN A 846 -6.62 -11.07 35.26
CA ASN A 846 -6.11 -10.50 36.52
C ASN A 846 -7.16 -10.50 37.66
N GLY A 847 -8.35 -10.99 37.40
CA GLY A 847 -9.45 -11.03 38.38
C GLY A 847 -10.02 -9.68 38.83
N LEU A 848 -9.63 -8.59 38.12
CA LEU A 848 -10.07 -7.22 38.46
C LEU A 848 -11.46 -6.87 37.91
N TYR A 849 -11.85 -7.51 36.84
CA TYR A 849 -13.14 -7.26 36.20
C TYR A 849 -13.86 -8.56 35.94
N HIS A 850 -15.15 -8.56 36.21
CA HIS A 850 -16.08 -9.62 35.86
C HIS A 850 -17.30 -9.02 35.17
N VAL A 851 -17.92 -9.77 34.28
CA VAL A 851 -19.15 -9.39 33.63
C VAL A 851 -20.07 -10.60 33.43
N ASP A 852 -21.30 -10.46 33.91
CA ASP A 852 -22.41 -11.33 33.60
C ASP A 852 -23.24 -10.74 32.49
N SER A 853 -23.53 -11.47 31.45
CA SER A 853 -24.22 -11.00 30.30
C SER A 853 -25.04 -12.09 29.61
N ILE A 854 -25.92 -11.68 28.72
CA ILE A 854 -26.64 -12.56 27.81
C ILE A 854 -26.28 -12.15 26.39
N ILE A 855 -25.95 -13.12 25.55
CA ILE A 855 -25.65 -12.89 24.15
C ILE A 855 -26.41 -13.88 23.26
N ALA A 856 -27.00 -13.41 22.16
CA ALA A 856 -27.63 -14.31 21.21
C ALA A 856 -26.58 -15.16 20.49
N GLU A 857 -26.83 -16.46 20.45
CA GLU A 857 -26.06 -17.44 19.69
C GLU A 857 -26.98 -18.06 18.62
N TYR A 858 -26.49 -18.05 17.34
CA TYR A 858 -27.31 -18.44 16.22
C TYR A 858 -26.48 -18.78 14.96
N ASP A 859 -27.08 -19.62 14.11
CA ASP A 859 -26.55 -19.92 12.78
C ASP A 859 -26.93 -18.88 11.75
N THR A 860 -26.19 -18.87 10.65
CA THR A 860 -26.45 -17.98 9.53
C THR A 860 -26.60 -18.74 8.21
N ARG A 861 -27.40 -18.18 7.31
CA ARG A 861 -27.56 -18.63 5.93
C ARG A 861 -27.09 -17.56 4.93
N PRO A 862 -26.84 -17.92 3.66
CA PRO A 862 -26.68 -16.88 2.62
C PRO A 862 -27.96 -16.06 2.48
N PHE A 863 -27.81 -14.79 2.11
CA PHE A 863 -28.95 -14.00 1.65
C PHE A 863 -29.50 -14.60 0.34
N ASN A 864 -30.78 -14.45 0.09
CA ASN A 864 -31.33 -14.87 -1.18
C ASN A 864 -30.81 -13.98 -2.33
N ASP A 865 -30.83 -12.67 -2.11
CA ASP A 865 -30.32 -11.69 -3.07
C ASP A 865 -29.78 -10.42 -2.39
N VAL A 866 -29.32 -9.46 -3.18
CA VAL A 866 -28.81 -8.17 -2.72
C VAL A 866 -29.89 -7.31 -2.06
N GLU A 867 -31.16 -7.45 -2.45
CA GLU A 867 -32.25 -6.66 -1.88
C GLU A 867 -32.51 -7.07 -0.42
N GLU A 868 -32.58 -8.39 -0.15
CA GLU A 868 -32.71 -8.92 1.21
C GLU A 868 -31.55 -8.42 2.10
N PHE A 869 -30.32 -8.50 1.58
CA PHE A 869 -29.14 -7.99 2.29
C PHE A 869 -29.23 -6.50 2.64
N LEU A 870 -29.55 -5.66 1.66
CA LEU A 870 -29.61 -4.21 1.86
C LEU A 870 -30.70 -3.80 2.85
N ASN A 871 -31.85 -4.48 2.81
CA ASN A 871 -32.94 -4.28 3.77
C ASN A 871 -32.51 -4.66 5.19
N TYR A 872 -31.90 -5.83 5.36
CA TYR A 872 -31.38 -6.28 6.65
C TYR A 872 -30.33 -5.32 7.20
N ARG A 873 -29.32 -4.97 6.37
CA ARG A 873 -28.23 -4.11 6.78
C ARG A 873 -28.66 -2.70 7.14
N THR A 874 -29.58 -2.12 6.37
CA THR A 874 -30.11 -0.78 6.65
C THR A 874 -30.85 -0.76 7.98
N THR A 875 -31.63 -1.81 8.27
CA THR A 875 -32.32 -1.96 9.54
C THR A 875 -31.32 -2.12 10.68
N LEU A 876 -30.33 -3.02 10.54
CA LEU A 876 -29.30 -3.24 11.54
C LEU A 876 -28.48 -1.97 11.87
N LYS A 877 -28.17 -1.15 10.88
CA LYS A 877 -27.48 0.14 11.07
C LYS A 877 -28.26 1.13 11.93
N ASN A 878 -29.60 1.06 11.88
CA ASN A 878 -30.46 1.95 12.64
C ASN A 878 -30.66 1.49 14.09
N GLU A 879 -30.28 0.26 14.41
CA GLU A 879 -30.29 -0.27 15.77
C GLU A 879 -29.00 0.12 16.49
N LYS A 880 -29.11 0.62 17.71
CA LYS A 880 -27.94 1.06 18.50
C LYS A 880 -27.09 -0.13 18.95
N CYS A 881 -27.75 -1.19 19.38
CA CYS A 881 -27.12 -2.43 19.79
C CYS A 881 -28.08 -3.60 19.57
N VAL A 882 -27.61 -4.64 18.94
CA VAL A 882 -28.31 -5.92 18.80
C VAL A 882 -27.50 -6.95 19.59
N LYS A 883 -28.07 -7.50 20.66
CA LYS A 883 -27.38 -8.36 21.59
C LYS A 883 -28.13 -9.65 21.89
N THR A 884 -29.47 -9.60 21.93
CA THR A 884 -30.35 -10.69 22.32
C THR A 884 -31.14 -11.24 21.13
N VAL A 885 -31.75 -12.41 21.28
CA VAL A 885 -32.66 -12.99 20.29
C VAL A 885 -33.83 -12.04 19.99
N ALA A 886 -34.41 -11.42 21.02
CA ALA A 886 -35.48 -10.43 20.81
C ALA A 886 -35.05 -9.22 19.96
N ASP A 887 -33.79 -8.80 20.07
CA ASP A 887 -33.26 -7.74 19.20
C ASP A 887 -33.14 -8.21 17.76
N LEU A 888 -32.68 -9.45 17.51
CA LEU A 888 -32.58 -10.06 16.18
C LEU A 888 -33.96 -10.19 15.52
N GLU A 889 -34.97 -10.67 16.28
CA GLU A 889 -36.36 -10.78 15.79
C GLU A 889 -36.92 -9.41 15.39
N ARG A 890 -36.63 -8.36 16.18
CA ARG A 890 -37.01 -6.99 15.87
C ARG A 890 -36.37 -6.49 14.58
N VAL A 891 -35.09 -6.77 14.35
CA VAL A 891 -34.36 -6.41 13.12
C VAL A 891 -34.97 -7.16 11.94
N LYS A 892 -35.21 -8.49 12.06
CA LYS A 892 -35.81 -9.29 11.00
C LYS A 892 -37.20 -8.77 10.63
N LEU A 893 -38.07 -8.52 11.60
CA LEU A 893 -39.42 -7.99 11.38
C LEU A 893 -39.38 -6.65 10.65
N LYS A 894 -38.50 -5.71 11.06
CA LYS A 894 -38.34 -4.42 10.39
C LYS A 894 -37.78 -4.54 8.98
N SER A 895 -36.85 -5.49 8.74
CA SER A 895 -36.23 -5.68 7.44
C SER A 895 -37.16 -6.27 6.38
N THR A 896 -38.21 -7.02 6.80
CA THR A 896 -39.23 -7.56 5.91
C THR A 896 -40.27 -6.53 5.49
N THR A 897 -40.37 -5.41 6.23
CA THR A 897 -41.22 -4.30 5.79
C THR A 897 -40.55 -3.59 4.63
N LYS A 898 -41.15 -3.71 3.42
CA LYS A 898 -40.62 -3.09 2.20
C LYS A 898 -40.35 -1.60 2.41
N ILE A 899 -39.10 -1.22 2.41
CA ILE A 899 -38.69 0.19 2.36
C ILE A 899 -39.06 0.69 0.97
N LYS A 900 -40.17 1.43 0.88
CA LYS A 900 -40.57 2.10 -0.37
C LYS A 900 -39.41 3.00 -0.82
N GLY A 901 -38.72 2.62 -1.89
CA GLY A 901 -37.77 3.48 -2.56
C GLY A 901 -36.34 2.95 -2.74
N TYR A 902 -36.02 1.72 -2.32
CA TYR A 902 -34.69 1.16 -2.60
C TYR A 902 -34.70 0.34 -3.90
N ILE A 903 -33.94 0.81 -4.83
CA ILE A 903 -33.91 0.44 -6.21
C ILE A 903 -32.85 -0.63 -6.42
N GLY A 904 -33.19 -1.88 -6.20
CA GLY A 904 -32.56 -3.03 -6.84
C GLY A 904 -33.08 -3.25 -8.25
N LYS A 905 -34.18 -2.60 -8.60
CA LYS A 905 -34.79 -2.73 -9.91
C LYS A 905 -34.14 -1.74 -10.87
N ASP A 906 -33.37 -2.31 -11.79
CA ASP A 906 -33.02 -1.70 -13.05
C ASP A 906 -31.65 -0.98 -13.10
N ILE A 907 -30.59 -1.77 -12.97
CA ILE A 907 -29.25 -1.33 -13.39
C ILE A 907 -29.30 -0.89 -14.87
N HIS A 908 -30.06 -1.60 -15.72
CA HIS A 908 -30.28 -1.25 -17.12
C HIS A 908 -30.96 0.11 -17.27
N ARG A 909 -31.94 0.41 -16.42
CA ARG A 909 -32.54 1.75 -16.43
C ARG A 909 -31.54 2.83 -16.03
N LYS A 910 -30.69 2.59 -15.04
CA LYS A 910 -29.64 3.54 -14.63
C LYS A 910 -28.61 3.75 -15.74
N ILE A 911 -28.18 2.67 -16.39
CA ILE A 911 -27.26 2.72 -17.52
C ILE A 911 -27.88 3.46 -18.68
N LEU A 912 -29.12 3.10 -19.05
CA LEU A 912 -29.88 3.76 -20.11
C LEU A 912 -30.03 5.26 -19.85
N LEU A 913 -30.40 5.67 -18.63
CA LEU A 913 -30.51 7.08 -18.26
C LEU A 913 -29.15 7.80 -18.29
N SER A 914 -28.06 7.11 -17.95
CA SER A 914 -26.71 7.67 -18.03
C SER A 914 -26.25 7.86 -19.48
N ILE A 915 -26.57 6.91 -20.37
CA ILE A 915 -26.30 7.02 -21.81
C ILE A 915 -27.13 8.16 -22.42
N LEU A 916 -28.41 8.26 -22.07
CA LEU A 916 -29.29 9.34 -22.53
C LEU A 916 -28.85 10.71 -22.00
N MET A 917 -28.31 10.78 -20.81
CA MET A 917 -27.66 11.99 -20.27
C MET A 917 -26.40 12.34 -21.07
N GLY A 918 -25.58 11.34 -21.42
CA GLY A 918 -24.41 11.51 -22.29
C GLY A 918 -24.79 12.00 -23.68
N TYR A 919 -25.83 11.45 -24.27
CA TYR A 919 -26.41 11.93 -25.57
C TYR A 919 -26.82 13.40 -25.47
N ARG A 920 -27.59 13.78 -24.45
CA ARG A 920 -28.03 15.19 -24.27
C ARG A 920 -26.88 16.17 -24.00
N SER A 921 -25.77 15.67 -23.48
CA SER A 921 -24.55 16.49 -23.25
C SER A 921 -23.57 16.45 -24.44
N GLY A 922 -23.93 15.76 -25.54
CA GLY A 922 -23.05 15.62 -26.69
C GLY A 922 -21.87 14.66 -26.51
N LEU A 923 -21.91 13.82 -25.47
CA LEU A 923 -20.85 12.81 -25.19
C LEU A 923 -21.03 11.56 -26.07
N TYR A 924 -22.29 11.22 -26.39
CA TYR A 924 -22.63 10.08 -27.22
C TYR A 924 -23.49 10.55 -28.38
N ASP A 925 -23.24 9.98 -29.56
CA ASP A 925 -24.04 10.21 -30.77
C ASP A 925 -25.04 9.05 -30.93
N ILE A 926 -26.33 9.36 -30.98
CA ILE A 926 -27.42 8.38 -31.14
C ILE A 926 -28.34 8.90 -32.24
N PRO A 927 -28.02 8.67 -33.54
CA PRO A 927 -28.74 9.23 -34.67
C PRO A 927 -30.24 8.94 -34.67
N ALA A 928 -30.69 7.79 -34.12
CA ALA A 928 -32.09 7.43 -34.02
C ALA A 928 -32.92 8.39 -33.13
N LEU A 929 -32.27 9.25 -32.34
CA LEU A 929 -32.94 10.23 -31.48
C LEU A 929 -32.88 11.66 -32.00
N ASP A 930 -32.11 11.91 -33.05
CA ASP A 930 -31.85 13.25 -33.55
C ASP A 930 -33.12 13.85 -34.19
N GLY A 931 -33.42 15.08 -33.81
CA GLY A 931 -34.56 15.82 -34.33
C GLY A 931 -35.92 15.37 -33.79
N LEU A 932 -35.99 14.31 -32.95
CA LEU A 932 -37.27 13.81 -32.43
C LEU A 932 -37.83 14.69 -31.30
N LYS A 933 -39.16 14.76 -31.20
CA LYS A 933 -39.85 15.38 -30.05
C LYS A 933 -39.70 14.48 -28.80
N GLN A 934 -39.82 15.06 -27.59
CA GLN A 934 -39.64 14.35 -26.32
C GLN A 934 -40.52 13.09 -26.15
N SER A 935 -41.74 13.12 -26.64
CA SER A 935 -42.66 11.97 -26.66
C SER A 935 -42.12 10.82 -27.52
N ASP A 936 -41.62 11.20 -28.70
CA ASP A 936 -41.12 10.27 -29.70
C ASP A 936 -39.78 9.67 -29.29
N ILE A 937 -38.92 10.47 -28.65
CA ILE A 937 -37.68 9.96 -28.01
C ILE A 937 -38.00 8.86 -26.96
N VAL A 938 -38.97 9.13 -26.06
CA VAL A 938 -39.37 8.16 -25.03
C VAL A 938 -39.97 6.89 -25.66
N SER A 939 -40.78 7.07 -26.73
CA SER A 939 -41.34 5.94 -27.48
C SER A 939 -40.25 5.10 -28.15
N THR A 940 -39.30 5.75 -28.83
CA THR A 940 -38.16 5.10 -29.49
C THR A 940 -37.27 4.37 -28.49
N VAL A 941 -36.90 5.01 -27.39
CA VAL A 941 -36.08 4.39 -26.33
C VAL A 941 -36.81 3.18 -25.72
N ASN A 942 -38.09 3.26 -25.50
CA ASN A 942 -38.91 2.16 -24.96
C ASN A 942 -39.08 0.99 -25.94
N SER A 943 -38.97 1.23 -27.25
CA SER A 943 -39.01 0.18 -28.27
C SER A 943 -37.72 -0.67 -28.29
N TRP A 944 -36.60 -0.18 -27.75
CA TRP A 944 -35.36 -0.95 -27.64
C TRP A 944 -35.42 -2.10 -26.61
N ASN A 945 -36.48 -2.16 -25.81
CA ASN A 945 -36.71 -3.19 -24.78
C ASN A 945 -35.56 -3.36 -23.77
N ILE A 946 -34.72 -2.34 -23.61
CA ILE A 946 -33.65 -2.35 -22.62
C ILE A 946 -34.20 -2.08 -21.22
N SER A 947 -34.93 -1.00 -21.09
CA SER A 947 -35.69 -0.64 -19.88
C SER A 947 -36.75 0.43 -20.22
N LYS A 948 -37.83 0.47 -19.44
CA LYS A 948 -38.87 1.48 -19.66
C LYS A 948 -38.56 2.79 -18.95
N ILE A 949 -38.65 3.89 -19.70
CA ILE A 949 -38.49 5.25 -19.17
C ILE A 949 -39.76 6.07 -19.37
N SER A 950 -39.99 7.05 -18.54
CA SER A 950 -41.08 8.03 -18.66
C SER A 950 -40.56 9.37 -19.22
N ILE A 951 -41.47 10.23 -19.64
CA ILE A 951 -41.16 11.60 -20.06
C ILE A 951 -40.49 12.38 -18.90
N ASN A 952 -40.85 12.12 -17.65
CA ASN A 952 -40.23 12.73 -16.50
C ASN A 952 -38.79 12.24 -16.32
N ASP A 953 -38.49 10.96 -16.58
CA ASP A 953 -37.15 10.41 -16.56
C ASP A 953 -36.28 11.11 -17.61
N TRP A 954 -36.77 11.25 -18.82
CA TRP A 954 -36.09 11.99 -19.91
C TRP A 954 -35.81 13.46 -19.51
N LYS A 955 -36.81 14.17 -18.98
CA LYS A 955 -36.64 15.55 -18.51
C LYS A 955 -35.63 15.70 -17.42
N ASN A 956 -35.54 14.75 -16.52
CA ASN A 956 -34.69 14.80 -15.32
C ASN A 956 -33.32 14.12 -15.48
N CYS A 957 -33.08 13.36 -16.54
CA CYS A 957 -31.81 12.65 -16.71
C CYS A 957 -30.57 13.58 -16.69
N SER A 958 -30.71 14.83 -17.14
CA SER A 958 -29.66 15.85 -17.11
C SER A 958 -29.47 16.56 -15.76
N ARG A 959 -30.43 16.40 -14.82
CA ARG A 959 -30.38 17.10 -13.51
C ARG A 959 -29.74 16.30 -12.39
N SER A 960 -29.52 15.01 -12.56
CA SER A 960 -28.98 14.18 -11.49
C SER A 960 -27.45 14.31 -11.41
N LYS A 961 -26.97 15.38 -10.81
CA LYS A 961 -25.57 15.57 -10.40
C LYS A 961 -25.08 14.53 -9.35
N ARG A 962 -25.89 13.56 -8.97
CA ARG A 962 -25.64 12.64 -7.85
C ARG A 962 -25.54 11.18 -8.22
N GLN A 963 -25.44 10.82 -9.47
CA GLN A 963 -25.12 9.45 -9.83
C GLN A 963 -23.60 9.32 -10.02
N ASN A 964 -22.83 9.50 -8.94
CA ASN A 964 -21.52 8.90 -8.76
C ASN A 964 -21.67 7.38 -8.60
N ASN A 965 -22.45 6.78 -9.43
CA ASN A 965 -22.52 5.34 -9.42
C ASN A 965 -21.43 4.88 -10.38
N MET A 966 -20.52 4.11 -9.85
CA MET A 966 -19.66 3.25 -10.64
C MET A 966 -20.57 2.27 -11.38
N LEU A 967 -21.11 2.70 -12.49
CA LEU A 967 -21.79 1.81 -13.40
C LEU A 967 -20.72 0.95 -14.07
N PRO A 968 -20.91 -0.37 -14.17
CA PRO A 968 -19.97 -1.24 -14.85
C PRO A 968 -19.73 -0.76 -16.28
N ARG A 969 -18.49 -0.36 -16.60
CA ARG A 969 -18.17 0.25 -17.90
C ARG A 969 -18.50 -0.68 -19.07
N ALA A 970 -18.18 -1.97 -18.93
CA ALA A 970 -18.47 -2.98 -19.92
C ALA A 970 -19.98 -3.08 -20.22
N LEU A 971 -20.83 -2.99 -19.19
CA LEU A 971 -22.28 -3.02 -19.36
C LEU A 971 -22.81 -1.72 -19.99
N VAL A 972 -22.16 -0.57 -19.72
CA VAL A 972 -22.46 0.70 -20.39
C VAL A 972 -22.10 0.61 -21.88
N ASP A 973 -20.91 0.11 -22.19
CA ASP A 973 -20.41 -0.04 -23.56
C ASP A 973 -21.26 -1.06 -24.34
N GLU A 974 -21.67 -2.16 -23.73
CA GLU A 974 -22.58 -3.15 -24.33
C GLU A 974 -23.96 -2.54 -24.61
N THR A 975 -24.52 -1.81 -23.64
CA THR A 975 -25.84 -1.16 -23.84
C THR A 975 -25.75 -0.09 -24.93
N LEU A 976 -24.66 0.68 -24.99
CA LEU A 976 -24.42 1.67 -26.03
C LEU A 976 -24.29 1.00 -27.41
N HIS A 977 -23.59 -0.12 -27.49
CA HIS A 977 -23.46 -0.90 -28.73
C HIS A 977 -24.79 -1.45 -29.19
N LEU A 978 -25.63 -1.96 -28.29
CA LEU A 978 -27.01 -2.38 -28.61
C LEU A 978 -27.84 -1.23 -29.16
N ILE A 979 -27.78 -0.05 -28.53
CA ILE A 979 -28.47 1.17 -28.99
C ILE A 979 -27.99 1.58 -30.38
N GLN A 980 -26.72 1.55 -30.65
CA GLN A 980 -26.12 1.87 -31.95
C GLN A 980 -26.56 0.85 -33.03
N THR A 981 -26.66 -0.43 -32.66
CA THR A 981 -27.14 -1.47 -33.58
C THR A 981 -28.63 -1.25 -33.96
N PHE A 982 -29.45 -0.93 -32.98
CA PHE A 982 -30.85 -0.54 -33.24
C PHE A 982 -30.95 0.71 -34.09
N SER A 983 -30.10 1.71 -33.89
CA SER A 983 -30.06 2.94 -34.67
C SER A 983 -29.68 2.70 -36.14
N ARG A 984 -28.79 1.76 -36.43
CA ARG A 984 -28.35 1.41 -37.81
C ARG A 984 -29.44 0.63 -38.55
N ASN A 985 -30.19 -0.22 -37.88
CA ASN A 985 -31.26 -0.98 -38.51
C ASN A 985 -32.46 -0.10 -38.93
N VAL A 986 -32.71 1.01 -38.22
CA VAL A 986 -33.75 1.99 -38.59
C VAL A 986 -33.37 2.78 -39.86
N THR A 987 -32.09 3.04 -40.11
CA THR A 987 -31.61 3.78 -41.30
C THR A 987 -31.52 2.91 -42.55
N THR A 988 -31.63 1.56 -42.45
CA THR A 988 -31.65 0.67 -43.61
C THR A 988 -33.05 0.29 -44.06
N GLU A 989 -34.13 0.64 -43.33
CA GLU A 989 -35.55 0.42 -43.69
C GLU A 989 -36.22 1.69 -44.18
N THR A 990 -35.53 2.85 -44.27
CA THR A 990 -35.95 4.06 -44.91
C THR A 990 -35.12 4.34 -46.18
#